data_53399bfbb1f6c78dbbf307a779007385
#
_entry.id   53399bfbb1f6c78dbbf307a779007385
#
_cell.length_a   1.000
_cell.length_b   1.000
_cell.length_c   1.000
_cell.angle_alpha   90.00
_cell.angle_beta   90.00
_cell.angle_gamma   90.00
#
_symmetry.space_group_name_H-M   'P 1'
#
loop_
_entity.id
_entity.type
_entity.pdbx_description
1 polymer ?
#
loop_
_entity_poly.entity_id
_entity_poly.type
_entity_poly.pdbx_seq_one_letter_code
_entity_poly.pdbx_strand_id
1 'polypeptide(L)'
;MAKTERSERYDARTIQVLEGLEAVRKRPAMYIGDTAVGGFHHLVYEVVDNSIDEAMGGYCQNINVIVHKNNSVTVIDDGRGIPVDMHETEQRSALEVVLTKLHAGGKFDHKSYKVSGGLHGVGVSVVNALSEWLEAEVRRDGNVYHQRYERGKPVSKVTVVGKSKTTGTHITFKPDNQIFTGKLEYSFDTLSNRLRELAFLNKGLKIELKDERTNKENSFKFTGGIESFVEFLNRNKNPLHKKVIYFNGEKDRVQMEVALQYNDGYGENLFSFANNINTIEGGSHLSGFKSALTRVINQYCKNKGVFKNEEITLSGDDVREGLTAVVSIRIPDPQFEGQTKTKLGNSEVEGLVASIVNESLSSFFEENPSIANKIADKCLLASRAREAARKAKELTRRKGALEGVGLPGKLADCSERDPALCEVYLVEGDSAGGSAKQGRDRRFQAILPLKGKIINVEKARLDKVLANDEIRTMISALGCGIGEEFDTAKLRYAKVIIMCDADVDGSHIRTLLLTFFYKQMRPLLEKGNIFIAQPPLYKIKRGKREEYIQTESQMNSMLLELGSEGLKLVRTKEKHSFTDSQLKDILDTVVELEDLTDGLEKKGVKLSKYLISKHPKTKKLPLYMVKVEAEDHFAYNDDELAKLVKEEEEAGEDVEIKEDGKAASNGKGADLLEIYEAEEIEKCLTRLEKLGLSASDYLPVVEEAKSKEKAKAPFKLESEEEELEFGSLKGILEHIRNLGKKGMSIQRYKGLGEMNPQQLWETTMDPEKRTLLKVTMEDAVEAEQMFTILMGDAVEPRREFIEKHAPEVRFLDI
;
A
#
# COMPACT_ATOMS: atom_id res chain seq x y z
N MET A 1 3.04 3.79 59.43
CA MET A 1 3.54 2.44 59.14
C MET A 1 3.60 2.32 57.65
N ALA A 2 4.78 2.46 57.09
CA ALA A 2 5.03 2.36 55.62
C ALA A 2 5.03 0.87 55.25
N LYS A 3 4.16 0.48 54.30
CA LYS A 3 4.22 -0.82 53.65
C LYS A 3 5.41 -0.79 52.68
N THR A 4 6.47 -1.49 53.03
CA THR A 4 7.62 -1.78 52.20
C THR A 4 7.15 -2.63 51.02
N GLU A 5 7.14 -2.06 49.79
CA GLU A 5 7.02 -2.84 48.56
C GLU A 5 8.24 -3.79 48.50
N ARG A 6 7.96 -5.08 48.56
CA ARG A 6 8.95 -6.11 48.27
C ARG A 6 9.25 -6.00 46.76
N SER A 7 10.43 -5.50 46.44
CA SER A 7 10.97 -5.67 45.09
C SER A 7 11.01 -7.16 44.77
N GLU A 8 10.27 -7.59 43.75
CA GLU A 8 10.34 -8.95 43.21
C GLU A 8 11.81 -9.23 42.83
N ARG A 9 12.46 -10.08 43.58
CA ARG A 9 13.84 -10.52 43.27
C ARG A 9 13.77 -11.29 41.93
N TYR A 10 14.54 -10.82 40.94
CA TYR A 10 14.81 -11.58 39.73
C TYR A 10 15.64 -12.82 40.13
N ASP A 11 15.01 -13.98 40.11
CA ASP A 11 15.62 -15.28 40.42
C ASP A 11 15.24 -16.32 39.34
N ALA A 12 15.75 -17.54 39.48
CA ALA A 12 15.48 -18.62 38.54
C ALA A 12 13.98 -18.94 38.35
N ARG A 13 13.13 -18.54 39.27
CA ARG A 13 11.66 -18.78 39.21
C ARG A 13 10.96 -17.78 38.27
N THR A 14 11.63 -16.65 37.97
CA THR A 14 11.11 -15.65 37.01
C THR A 14 11.46 -16.00 35.58
N ILE A 15 12.33 -17.00 35.35
CA ILE A 15 12.69 -17.48 34.01
C ILE A 15 11.60 -18.44 33.52
N GLN A 16 10.82 -18.00 32.56
CA GLN A 16 9.81 -18.84 31.88
C GLN A 16 10.42 -19.48 30.64
N VAL A 17 10.36 -20.81 30.56
CA VAL A 17 10.69 -21.55 29.34
C VAL A 17 9.40 -21.77 28.58
N LEU A 18 9.32 -21.23 27.37
CA LEU A 18 8.18 -21.43 26.45
C LEU A 18 8.56 -22.51 25.45
N GLU A 19 7.74 -23.55 25.37
CA GLU A 19 7.96 -24.66 24.45
C GLU A 19 7.07 -24.55 23.19
N GLY A 20 7.63 -24.93 22.04
CA GLY A 20 6.88 -25.08 20.81
C GLY A 20 6.15 -23.81 20.33
N LEU A 21 4.89 -24.00 19.90
CA LEU A 21 4.08 -22.93 19.31
C LEU A 21 3.56 -21.88 20.32
N GLU A 22 3.68 -22.10 21.62
CA GLU A 22 3.31 -21.10 22.65
C GLU A 22 4.26 -19.90 22.60
N ALA A 23 5.54 -20.11 22.30
CA ALA A 23 6.50 -19.04 22.10
C ALA A 23 6.10 -18.11 20.94
N VAL A 24 5.61 -18.70 19.84
CA VAL A 24 5.11 -17.95 18.66
C VAL A 24 3.92 -17.07 19.03
N ARG A 25 2.94 -17.62 19.73
CA ARG A 25 1.75 -16.87 20.17
C ARG A 25 2.06 -15.76 21.16
N LYS A 26 3.08 -15.94 22.01
CA LYS A 26 3.50 -14.92 23.00
C LYS A 26 4.32 -13.78 22.37
N ARG A 27 5.07 -14.06 21.30
CA ARG A 27 5.94 -13.10 20.60
C ARG A 27 5.79 -13.21 19.08
N PRO A 28 4.59 -12.97 18.53
CA PRO A 28 4.31 -13.19 17.11
C PRO A 28 5.20 -12.31 16.20
N ALA A 29 5.48 -11.07 16.60
CA ALA A 29 6.30 -10.15 15.82
C ALA A 29 7.72 -10.66 15.55
N MET A 30 8.27 -11.57 16.35
CA MET A 30 9.57 -12.20 16.07
C MET A 30 9.56 -13.09 14.82
N TYR A 31 8.38 -13.59 14.43
CA TYR A 31 8.21 -14.55 13.33
C TYR A 31 7.57 -13.92 12.07
N ILE A 32 6.67 -12.96 12.24
CA ILE A 32 5.90 -12.35 11.15
C ILE A 32 6.13 -10.83 11.01
N GLY A 33 7.11 -10.27 11.75
CA GLY A 33 7.48 -8.85 11.71
C GLY A 33 6.62 -7.97 12.60
N ASP A 34 5.31 -7.96 12.42
CA ASP A 34 4.36 -7.20 13.23
C ASP A 34 3.03 -7.97 13.43
N THR A 35 2.09 -7.40 14.19
CA THR A 35 0.73 -7.92 14.37
C THR A 35 -0.34 -7.00 13.76
N ALA A 36 0.08 -6.08 12.89
CA ALA A 36 -0.77 -5.20 12.13
C ALA A 36 -1.07 -5.77 10.74
N VAL A 37 -1.37 -4.91 9.77
CA VAL A 37 -1.71 -5.30 8.40
C VAL A 37 -0.58 -6.08 7.72
N GLY A 38 0.68 -5.69 7.93
CA GLY A 38 1.85 -6.36 7.33
C GLY A 38 1.95 -7.83 7.76
N GLY A 39 1.98 -8.08 9.07
CA GLY A 39 2.04 -9.45 9.62
C GLY A 39 0.79 -10.28 9.28
N PHE A 40 -0.38 -9.63 9.14
CA PHE A 40 -1.61 -10.29 8.72
C PHE A 40 -1.50 -10.86 7.30
N HIS A 41 -0.97 -10.09 6.34
CA HIS A 41 -0.70 -10.56 4.98
C HIS A 41 0.43 -11.60 4.92
N HIS A 42 1.42 -11.48 5.81
CA HIS A 42 2.56 -12.39 5.87
C HIS A 42 2.14 -13.84 6.10
N LEU A 43 1.03 -14.09 6.82
CA LEU A 43 0.49 -15.45 6.98
C LEU A 43 0.15 -16.11 5.62
N VAL A 44 -0.39 -15.33 4.67
CA VAL A 44 -0.68 -15.83 3.32
C VAL A 44 0.62 -16.13 2.58
N TYR A 45 1.61 -15.23 2.70
CA TYR A 45 2.90 -15.40 2.03
C TYR A 45 3.62 -16.67 2.48
N GLU A 46 3.61 -16.99 3.78
CA GLU A 46 4.25 -18.21 4.30
C GLU A 46 3.62 -19.50 3.74
N VAL A 47 2.31 -19.52 3.50
CA VAL A 47 1.65 -20.68 2.89
C VAL A 47 1.92 -20.74 1.38
N VAL A 48 1.84 -19.60 0.68
CA VAL A 48 2.12 -19.51 -0.76
C VAL A 48 3.58 -19.87 -1.05
N ASP A 49 4.54 -19.41 -0.24
CA ASP A 49 5.98 -19.70 -0.43
C ASP A 49 6.27 -21.22 -0.37
N ASN A 50 5.48 -22.00 0.39
CA ASN A 50 5.60 -23.47 0.36
C ASN A 50 5.17 -24.06 -1.00
N SER A 51 4.13 -23.53 -1.60
CA SER A 51 3.68 -23.93 -2.96
C SER A 51 4.69 -23.48 -4.03
N ILE A 52 5.32 -22.30 -3.85
CA ILE A 52 6.41 -21.82 -4.71
C ILE A 52 7.64 -22.73 -4.61
N ASP A 53 7.98 -23.22 -3.42
CA ASP A 53 9.09 -24.19 -3.26
C ASP A 53 8.83 -25.49 -4.04
N GLU A 54 7.58 -25.97 -4.09
CA GLU A 54 7.17 -27.08 -4.96
C GLU A 54 7.32 -26.74 -6.46
N ALA A 55 6.98 -25.48 -6.84
CA ALA A 55 7.15 -25.02 -8.22
C ALA A 55 8.64 -24.90 -8.60
N MET A 56 9.50 -24.41 -7.71
CA MET A 56 10.96 -24.38 -7.93
C MET A 56 11.54 -25.79 -8.05
N GLY A 57 10.96 -26.75 -7.36
CA GLY A 57 11.29 -28.19 -7.50
C GLY A 57 10.78 -28.80 -8.81
N GLY A 58 9.96 -28.10 -9.58
CA GLY A 58 9.35 -28.57 -10.82
C GLY A 58 8.10 -29.43 -10.63
N TYR A 59 7.52 -29.46 -9.43
CA TYR A 59 6.39 -30.34 -9.08
C TYR A 59 5.04 -29.61 -9.08
N CYS A 60 5.00 -28.27 -9.07
CA CYS A 60 3.78 -27.47 -9.06
C CYS A 60 3.72 -26.55 -10.28
N GLN A 61 2.54 -26.46 -10.91
CA GLN A 61 2.28 -25.62 -12.08
C GLN A 61 1.12 -24.65 -11.86
N ASN A 62 0.26 -24.91 -10.87
CA ASN A 62 -0.91 -24.08 -10.58
C ASN A 62 -1.03 -23.85 -9.07
N ILE A 63 -1.20 -22.59 -8.68
CA ILE A 63 -1.46 -22.15 -7.32
C ILE A 63 -2.73 -21.30 -7.32
N ASN A 64 -3.68 -21.61 -6.44
CA ASN A 64 -4.91 -20.84 -6.27
C ASN A 64 -4.98 -20.28 -4.84
N VAL A 65 -5.21 -18.99 -4.72
CA VAL A 65 -5.37 -18.28 -3.45
C VAL A 65 -6.78 -17.70 -3.39
N ILE A 66 -7.55 -18.04 -2.36
CA ILE A 66 -8.95 -17.64 -2.21
C ILE A 66 -9.11 -16.93 -0.86
N VAL A 67 -9.54 -15.68 -0.88
CA VAL A 67 -9.94 -14.93 0.32
C VAL A 67 -11.45 -15.07 0.48
N HIS A 68 -11.89 -15.67 1.59
CA HIS A 68 -13.30 -15.94 1.85
C HIS A 68 -14.03 -14.80 2.54
N LYS A 69 -15.36 -14.80 2.49
CA LYS A 69 -16.21 -13.78 3.13
C LYS A 69 -16.03 -13.65 4.64
N ASN A 70 -15.61 -14.69 5.33
CA ASN A 70 -15.33 -14.71 6.77
C ASN A 70 -13.89 -14.34 7.13
N ASN A 71 -13.13 -13.80 6.16
CA ASN A 71 -11.73 -13.42 6.30
C ASN A 71 -10.77 -14.61 6.57
N SER A 72 -11.16 -15.84 6.21
CA SER A 72 -10.25 -16.97 6.09
C SER A 72 -9.62 -17.00 4.70
N VAL A 73 -8.46 -17.64 4.57
CA VAL A 73 -7.76 -17.79 3.28
C VAL A 73 -7.51 -19.25 2.99
N THR A 74 -7.71 -19.64 1.74
CA THR A 74 -7.36 -20.93 1.20
C THR A 74 -6.24 -20.80 0.18
N VAL A 75 -5.20 -21.63 0.30
CA VAL A 75 -4.13 -21.78 -0.69
C VAL A 75 -4.13 -23.22 -1.17
N ILE A 76 -4.20 -23.41 -2.50
CA ILE A 76 -4.26 -24.71 -3.14
C ILE A 76 -3.10 -24.81 -4.14
N ASP A 77 -2.33 -25.87 -4.08
CA ASP A 77 -1.32 -26.20 -5.09
C ASP A 77 -1.53 -27.61 -5.69
N ASP A 78 -0.93 -27.84 -6.84
CA ASP A 78 -0.88 -29.14 -7.54
C ASP A 78 0.49 -29.83 -7.38
N GLY A 79 1.21 -29.52 -6.30
CA GLY A 79 2.50 -30.12 -5.96
C GLY A 79 2.41 -31.60 -5.54
N ARG A 80 3.48 -32.10 -4.91
CA ARG A 80 3.55 -33.51 -4.47
C ARG A 80 2.64 -33.84 -3.28
N GLY A 81 2.16 -32.84 -2.56
CA GLY A 81 1.47 -32.95 -1.29
C GLY A 81 2.42 -33.23 -0.11
N ILE A 82 2.13 -32.64 1.05
CA ILE A 82 2.90 -32.85 2.28
C ILE A 82 2.89 -34.35 2.64
N PRO A 83 4.02 -34.97 3.05
CA PRO A 83 4.03 -36.36 3.52
C PRO A 83 3.07 -36.59 4.68
N VAL A 84 2.36 -37.70 4.67
CA VAL A 84 1.36 -38.04 5.69
C VAL A 84 1.76 -39.31 6.49
N ASP A 85 2.84 -39.95 6.10
CA ASP A 85 3.38 -41.14 6.76
C ASP A 85 3.78 -40.84 8.21
N MET A 86 3.89 -41.89 9.02
CA MET A 86 4.35 -41.76 10.41
C MET A 86 5.82 -41.40 10.47
N HIS A 87 6.13 -40.29 11.15
CA HIS A 87 7.51 -39.87 11.38
C HIS A 87 8.18 -40.79 12.40
N GLU A 88 9.34 -41.37 12.05
CA GLU A 88 9.99 -42.42 12.82
C GLU A 88 10.28 -42.07 14.27
N THR A 89 10.78 -40.86 14.52
CA THR A 89 11.13 -40.35 15.87
C THR A 89 9.98 -39.77 16.65
N GLU A 90 9.07 -39.06 15.96
CA GLU A 90 7.98 -38.32 16.62
C GLU A 90 6.72 -39.18 16.86
N GLN A 91 6.62 -40.34 16.21
CA GLN A 91 5.47 -41.24 16.30
C GLN A 91 4.13 -40.55 16.02
N ARG A 92 4.16 -39.54 15.11
CA ARG A 92 3.03 -38.77 14.60
C ARG A 92 3.13 -38.68 13.07
N SER A 93 2.02 -38.36 12.42
CA SER A 93 2.04 -38.10 10.98
C SER A 93 3.01 -36.96 10.65
N ALA A 94 3.76 -37.09 9.56
CA ALA A 94 4.66 -36.03 9.09
C ALA A 94 3.91 -34.71 8.84
N LEU A 95 2.65 -34.75 8.38
CA LEU A 95 1.77 -33.59 8.27
C LEU A 95 1.58 -32.90 9.65
N GLU A 96 1.27 -33.67 10.69
CA GLU A 96 1.12 -33.10 12.04
C GLU A 96 2.44 -32.52 12.55
N VAL A 97 3.57 -33.19 12.31
CA VAL A 97 4.89 -32.70 12.74
C VAL A 97 5.22 -31.36 12.08
N VAL A 98 5.04 -31.23 10.77
CA VAL A 98 5.32 -29.99 10.01
C VAL A 98 4.43 -28.82 10.47
N LEU A 99 3.18 -29.09 10.84
CA LEU A 99 2.24 -28.06 11.25
C LEU A 99 2.31 -27.69 12.75
N THR A 100 2.92 -28.54 13.59
CA THR A 100 2.92 -28.34 15.06
C THR A 100 4.30 -28.16 15.68
N LYS A 101 5.36 -28.45 14.97
CA LYS A 101 6.73 -28.30 15.47
C LYS A 101 7.49 -27.22 14.71
N LEU A 102 8.21 -26.38 15.45
CA LEU A 102 9.19 -25.47 14.88
C LEU A 102 10.43 -26.25 14.44
N HIS A 103 11.07 -25.77 13.39
CA HIS A 103 12.29 -26.39 12.83
C HIS A 103 12.08 -27.84 12.35
N ALA A 104 10.88 -28.14 11.83
CA ALA A 104 10.54 -29.40 11.22
C ALA A 104 10.18 -29.21 9.75
N GLY A 105 10.73 -30.03 8.85
CA GLY A 105 10.39 -29.98 7.44
C GLY A 105 11.40 -30.71 6.54
N GLY A 106 10.97 -31.13 5.36
CA GLY A 106 11.80 -31.82 4.36
C GLY A 106 12.83 -30.92 3.65
N LYS A 107 12.82 -29.61 3.92
CA LYS A 107 13.72 -28.63 3.28
C LYS A 107 15.13 -28.61 3.91
N PHE A 108 15.35 -29.30 5.01
CA PHE A 108 16.68 -29.55 5.60
C PHE A 108 17.46 -30.66 4.87
N ASP A 109 16.79 -31.46 4.01
CA ASP A 109 17.45 -32.50 3.23
C ASP A 109 17.56 -32.05 1.76
N HIS A 110 18.80 -31.80 1.31
CA HIS A 110 19.11 -31.40 -0.08
C HIS A 110 18.72 -32.46 -1.13
N LYS A 111 18.40 -33.70 -0.73
CA LYS A 111 17.88 -34.71 -1.64
C LYS A 111 16.41 -34.44 -2.02
N SER A 112 15.65 -33.87 -1.09
CA SER A 112 14.24 -33.57 -1.28
C SER A 112 13.98 -32.24 -1.98
N TYR A 113 14.79 -31.21 -1.63
CA TYR A 113 14.76 -29.88 -2.25
C TYR A 113 16.19 -29.41 -2.53
N LYS A 114 16.55 -29.26 -3.81
CA LYS A 114 17.86 -28.72 -4.20
C LYS A 114 18.00 -27.23 -3.86
N VAL A 115 16.90 -26.52 -3.95
CA VAL A 115 16.78 -25.08 -3.67
C VAL A 115 15.42 -24.84 -3.03
N SER A 116 15.35 -24.03 -1.99
CA SER A 116 14.09 -23.60 -1.38
C SER A 116 14.21 -22.20 -0.79
N GLY A 117 13.10 -21.45 -0.72
CA GLY A 117 13.02 -20.17 0.00
C GLY A 117 12.80 -20.36 1.50
N GLY A 118 12.10 -21.46 1.86
CA GLY A 118 11.82 -21.82 3.25
C GLY A 118 12.99 -22.57 3.89
N LEU A 119 13.79 -21.88 4.70
CA LEU A 119 15.03 -22.43 5.30
C LEU A 119 14.88 -22.90 6.74
N HIS A 120 13.98 -22.32 7.49
CA HIS A 120 13.91 -22.49 8.94
C HIS A 120 12.92 -23.56 9.41
N GLY A 121 12.05 -24.07 8.50
CA GLY A 121 11.02 -25.04 8.84
C GLY A 121 10.02 -24.53 9.88
N VAL A 122 9.67 -23.23 9.82
CA VAL A 122 8.78 -22.59 10.79
C VAL A 122 7.52 -21.98 10.16
N GLY A 123 7.52 -21.65 8.87
CA GLY A 123 6.48 -20.84 8.23
C GLY A 123 5.06 -21.34 8.49
N VAL A 124 4.71 -22.54 8.01
CA VAL A 124 3.35 -23.05 8.16
C VAL A 124 2.98 -23.37 9.61
N SER A 125 3.93 -23.75 10.46
CA SER A 125 3.67 -23.97 11.90
C SER A 125 3.40 -22.64 12.63
N VAL A 126 4.02 -21.52 12.18
CA VAL A 126 3.72 -20.17 12.65
C VAL A 126 2.32 -19.76 12.22
N VAL A 127 1.93 -19.99 10.96
CA VAL A 127 0.56 -19.74 10.49
C VAL A 127 -0.45 -20.50 11.33
N ASN A 128 -0.21 -21.78 11.59
CA ASN A 128 -1.08 -22.60 12.45
C ASN A 128 -1.18 -22.04 13.87
N ALA A 129 -0.05 -21.65 14.49
CA ALA A 129 -0.02 -21.07 15.82
C ALA A 129 -0.81 -19.76 15.95
N LEU A 130 -0.79 -18.93 14.89
CA LEU A 130 -1.40 -17.60 14.85
C LEU A 130 -2.82 -17.61 14.24
N SER A 131 -3.34 -18.80 13.91
CA SER A 131 -4.71 -18.97 13.39
C SER A 131 -5.67 -19.40 14.50
N GLU A 132 -6.93 -18.93 14.42
CA GLU A 132 -8.04 -19.40 15.23
C GLU A 132 -8.26 -20.89 14.94
N TRP A 133 -8.28 -21.24 13.66
CA TRP A 133 -8.29 -22.61 13.16
C TRP A 133 -7.53 -22.71 11.83
N LEU A 134 -7.02 -23.89 11.55
CA LEU A 134 -6.38 -24.26 10.30
C LEU A 134 -6.83 -25.67 9.90
N GLU A 135 -7.14 -25.86 8.63
CA GLU A 135 -7.44 -27.14 7.99
C GLU A 135 -6.42 -27.44 6.90
N ALA A 136 -5.88 -28.63 6.94
CA ALA A 136 -4.96 -29.13 5.93
C ALA A 136 -5.61 -30.33 5.23
N GLU A 137 -5.79 -30.19 3.89
CA GLU A 137 -6.17 -31.30 3.01
C GLU A 137 -4.96 -31.62 2.11
N VAL A 138 -4.56 -32.87 2.09
CA VAL A 138 -3.43 -33.34 1.30
C VAL A 138 -3.87 -34.45 0.37
N ARG A 139 -3.61 -34.27 -0.94
CA ARG A 139 -3.87 -35.26 -2.00
C ARG A 139 -2.56 -35.94 -2.33
N ARG A 140 -2.44 -37.18 -1.90
CA ARG A 140 -1.22 -37.96 -2.07
C ARG A 140 -1.54 -39.48 -2.10
N ASP A 141 -0.78 -40.24 -2.88
CA ASP A 141 -0.85 -41.70 -2.96
C ASP A 141 -2.28 -42.26 -3.22
N GLY A 142 -3.06 -41.53 -4.05
CA GLY A 142 -4.41 -41.87 -4.44
C GLY A 142 -5.50 -41.56 -3.40
N ASN A 143 -5.15 -40.95 -2.28
CA ASN A 143 -6.07 -40.60 -1.20
C ASN A 143 -6.09 -39.09 -0.94
N VAL A 144 -7.15 -38.65 -0.27
CA VAL A 144 -7.30 -37.30 0.29
C VAL A 144 -7.25 -37.42 1.79
N TYR A 145 -6.23 -36.82 2.39
CA TYR A 145 -6.02 -36.80 3.83
C TYR A 145 -6.45 -35.44 4.37
N HIS A 146 -7.08 -35.41 5.55
CA HIS A 146 -7.54 -34.18 6.20
C HIS A 146 -7.16 -34.17 7.67
N GLN A 147 -6.76 -33.02 8.18
CA GLN A 147 -6.54 -32.75 9.60
C GLN A 147 -6.87 -31.29 9.92
N ARG A 148 -7.49 -31.09 11.10
CA ARG A 148 -7.87 -29.75 11.61
C ARG A 148 -7.09 -29.42 12.86
N TYR A 149 -6.79 -28.14 12.99
CA TYR A 149 -6.06 -27.53 14.12
C TYR A 149 -6.79 -26.32 14.65
N GLU A 150 -6.63 -26.07 15.95
CA GLU A 150 -7.11 -24.84 16.61
C GLU A 150 -5.96 -24.25 17.43
N ARG A 151 -5.60 -23.01 17.14
CA ARG A 151 -4.50 -22.27 17.79
C ARG A 151 -3.20 -23.08 17.91
N GLY A 152 -2.84 -23.75 16.82
CA GLY A 152 -1.63 -24.56 16.74
C GLY A 152 -1.74 -25.96 17.29
N LYS A 153 -2.88 -26.37 17.87
CA LYS A 153 -3.08 -27.72 18.44
C LYS A 153 -3.96 -28.57 17.55
N PRO A 154 -3.59 -29.84 17.26
CA PRO A 154 -4.43 -30.73 16.46
C PRO A 154 -5.71 -31.07 17.26
N VAL A 155 -6.87 -30.91 16.63
CA VAL A 155 -8.19 -31.29 17.19
C VAL A 155 -8.73 -32.59 16.61
N SER A 156 -8.10 -33.06 15.54
CA SER A 156 -8.40 -34.34 14.91
C SER A 156 -7.11 -35.12 14.59
N LYS A 157 -7.19 -36.41 14.42
CA LYS A 157 -6.12 -37.18 13.79
C LYS A 157 -6.19 -37.02 12.28
N VAL A 158 -5.09 -37.30 11.59
CA VAL A 158 -5.10 -37.38 10.12
C VAL A 158 -6.05 -38.50 9.71
N THR A 159 -7.03 -38.17 8.89
CA THR A 159 -8.04 -39.10 8.38
C THR A 159 -8.11 -39.08 6.88
N VAL A 160 -8.40 -40.25 6.27
CA VAL A 160 -8.69 -40.32 4.84
C VAL A 160 -10.15 -39.97 4.62
N VAL A 161 -10.40 -38.83 3.92
CA VAL A 161 -11.74 -38.31 3.64
C VAL A 161 -12.22 -38.63 2.21
N GLY A 162 -11.32 -39.08 1.33
CA GLY A 162 -11.67 -39.37 -0.06
C GLY A 162 -10.53 -39.98 -0.87
N LYS A 163 -10.76 -40.16 -2.15
CA LYS A 163 -9.76 -40.57 -3.14
C LYS A 163 -9.49 -39.47 -4.14
N SER A 164 -8.25 -39.30 -4.57
CA SER A 164 -7.86 -38.35 -5.61
C SER A 164 -6.96 -38.98 -6.66
N LYS A 165 -7.12 -38.54 -7.89
CA LYS A 165 -6.20 -38.91 -9.00
C LYS A 165 -5.05 -37.92 -9.15
N THR A 166 -5.14 -36.77 -8.51
CA THR A 166 -4.13 -35.68 -8.52
C THR A 166 -3.44 -35.64 -7.19
N THR A 167 -2.26 -35.02 -7.16
CA THR A 167 -1.53 -34.66 -5.94
C THR A 167 -1.69 -33.17 -5.65
N GLY A 168 -1.34 -32.74 -4.44
CA GLY A 168 -1.34 -31.32 -4.05
C GLY A 168 -1.62 -31.11 -2.59
N THR A 169 -1.43 -29.87 -2.14
CA THR A 169 -1.73 -29.42 -0.79
C THR A 169 -2.80 -28.33 -0.83
N HIS A 170 -3.69 -28.36 0.16
CA HIS A 170 -4.77 -27.42 0.31
C HIS A 170 -4.81 -26.98 1.79
N ILE A 171 -4.41 -25.75 2.07
CA ILE A 171 -4.39 -25.17 3.41
C ILE A 171 -5.44 -24.08 3.49
N THR A 172 -6.36 -24.21 4.43
CA THR A 172 -7.31 -23.14 4.78
C THR A 172 -7.07 -22.71 6.20
N PHE A 173 -6.96 -21.42 6.43
CA PHE A 173 -6.72 -20.90 7.77
C PHE A 173 -7.48 -19.59 8.02
N LYS A 174 -7.78 -19.32 9.30
CA LYS A 174 -8.36 -18.06 9.75
C LYS A 174 -7.50 -17.46 10.84
N PRO A 175 -6.95 -16.24 10.63
CA PRO A 175 -6.15 -15.56 11.65
C PRO A 175 -6.89 -15.38 12.97
N ASP A 176 -6.17 -15.49 14.09
CA ASP A 176 -6.76 -15.41 15.45
C ASP A 176 -6.91 -13.94 15.88
N ASN A 177 -8.15 -13.49 16.11
CA ASN A 177 -8.48 -12.14 16.57
C ASN A 177 -7.91 -11.82 17.97
N GLN A 178 -7.44 -12.82 18.74
CA GLN A 178 -6.73 -12.59 19.99
C GLN A 178 -5.30 -12.05 19.76
N ILE A 179 -4.72 -12.29 18.59
CA ILE A 179 -3.37 -11.87 18.20
C ILE A 179 -3.45 -10.63 17.32
N PHE A 180 -4.30 -10.69 16.30
CA PHE A 180 -4.53 -9.61 15.33
C PHE A 180 -5.71 -8.76 15.82
N THR A 181 -5.38 -7.75 16.63
CA THR A 181 -6.40 -6.88 17.26
C THR A 181 -6.82 -5.78 16.29
N GLY A 182 -8.14 -5.52 16.21
CA GLY A 182 -8.73 -4.53 15.29
C GLY A 182 -9.51 -5.18 14.15
N LYS A 183 -10.11 -4.36 13.27
CA LYS A 183 -10.75 -4.83 12.03
C LYS A 183 -9.68 -4.92 10.94
N LEU A 184 -8.86 -5.98 10.96
CA LEU A 184 -7.88 -6.24 9.91
C LEU A 184 -8.56 -7.03 8.79
N GLU A 185 -8.34 -6.58 7.56
CA GLU A 185 -8.83 -7.22 6.34
C GLU A 185 -7.68 -7.40 5.36
N TYR A 186 -7.76 -8.46 4.55
CA TYR A 186 -6.80 -8.66 3.47
C TYR A 186 -7.04 -7.62 2.37
N SER A 187 -5.97 -6.98 1.90
CA SER A 187 -5.97 -6.14 0.72
C SER A 187 -5.80 -7.01 -0.52
N PHE A 188 -6.77 -6.96 -1.43
CA PHE A 188 -6.70 -7.67 -2.71
C PHE A 188 -5.49 -7.19 -3.52
N ASP A 189 -5.22 -5.88 -3.55
CA ASP A 189 -4.14 -5.30 -4.35
C ASP A 189 -2.77 -5.71 -3.79
N THR A 190 -2.60 -5.69 -2.46
CA THR A 190 -1.35 -6.14 -1.80
C THR A 190 -1.05 -7.61 -2.11
N LEU A 191 -2.04 -8.49 -1.98
CA LEU A 191 -1.88 -9.91 -2.33
C LEU A 191 -1.62 -10.09 -3.84
N SER A 192 -2.37 -9.38 -4.69
CA SER A 192 -2.24 -9.43 -6.15
C SER A 192 -0.84 -9.04 -6.62
N ASN A 193 -0.26 -7.98 -6.06
CA ASN A 193 1.07 -7.51 -6.40
C ASN A 193 2.15 -8.55 -6.05
N ARG A 194 2.11 -9.12 -4.84
CA ARG A 194 3.06 -10.16 -4.43
C ARG A 194 2.93 -11.43 -5.27
N LEU A 195 1.72 -11.88 -5.54
CA LEU A 195 1.48 -13.08 -6.36
C LEU A 195 1.92 -12.89 -7.81
N ARG A 196 1.75 -11.69 -8.36
CA ARG A 196 2.26 -11.32 -9.69
C ARG A 196 3.78 -11.35 -9.75
N GLU A 197 4.47 -10.81 -8.74
CA GLU A 197 5.93 -10.87 -8.60
C GLU A 197 6.42 -12.32 -8.61
N LEU A 198 5.80 -13.19 -7.79
CA LEU A 198 6.14 -14.62 -7.73
C LEU A 198 5.89 -15.34 -9.08
N ALA A 199 4.84 -14.96 -9.82
CA ALA A 199 4.58 -15.51 -11.14
C ALA A 199 5.62 -15.08 -12.18
N PHE A 200 6.17 -13.86 -12.10
CA PHE A 200 7.29 -13.43 -12.94
C PHE A 200 8.57 -14.19 -12.64
N LEU A 201 8.88 -14.45 -11.37
CA LEU A 201 10.07 -15.16 -10.94
C LEU A 201 10.04 -16.68 -11.27
N ASN A 202 8.85 -17.24 -11.46
CA ASN A 202 8.65 -18.65 -11.75
C ASN A 202 8.03 -18.84 -13.14
N LYS A 203 8.87 -18.85 -14.17
CA LYS A 203 8.47 -18.93 -15.58
C LYS A 203 7.46 -20.05 -15.83
N GLY A 204 6.27 -19.69 -16.34
CA GLY A 204 5.22 -20.61 -16.71
C GLY A 204 4.29 -21.07 -15.58
N LEU A 205 4.60 -20.74 -14.32
CA LEU A 205 3.71 -21.00 -13.18
C LEU A 205 2.45 -20.15 -13.31
N LYS A 206 1.29 -20.75 -13.10
CA LYS A 206 0.00 -20.04 -13.04
C LYS A 206 -0.38 -19.81 -11.57
N ILE A 207 -0.64 -18.55 -11.21
CA ILE A 207 -1.14 -18.17 -9.89
C ILE A 207 -2.46 -17.42 -10.07
N GLU A 208 -3.50 -17.88 -9.38
CA GLU A 208 -4.82 -17.27 -9.38
C GLU A 208 -5.14 -16.72 -7.98
N LEU A 209 -5.67 -15.51 -7.92
CA LEU A 209 -6.18 -14.87 -6.71
C LEU A 209 -7.66 -14.58 -6.90
N LYS A 210 -8.47 -15.03 -5.95
CA LYS A 210 -9.91 -14.75 -5.89
C LYS A 210 -10.27 -14.17 -4.54
N ASP A 211 -11.00 -13.06 -4.53
CA ASP A 211 -11.57 -12.46 -3.32
C ASP A 211 -13.11 -12.57 -3.36
N GLU A 212 -13.66 -13.46 -2.55
CA GLU A 212 -15.11 -13.66 -2.47
C GLU A 212 -15.86 -12.52 -1.77
N ARG A 213 -15.16 -11.60 -1.11
CA ARG A 213 -15.75 -10.43 -0.44
C ARG A 213 -16.12 -9.37 -1.46
N THR A 214 -15.25 -9.18 -2.46
CA THR A 214 -15.35 -8.12 -3.47
C THR A 214 -15.62 -8.66 -4.87
N ASN A 215 -15.69 -9.99 -5.07
CA ASN A 215 -15.78 -10.68 -6.35
C ASN A 215 -14.66 -10.32 -7.36
N LYS A 216 -13.51 -9.85 -6.85
CA LYS A 216 -12.35 -9.57 -7.69
C LYS A 216 -11.55 -10.84 -7.92
N GLU A 217 -11.07 -11.01 -9.16
CA GLU A 217 -10.23 -12.15 -9.56
C GLU A 217 -9.05 -11.66 -10.40
N ASN A 218 -7.86 -12.22 -10.16
CA ASN A 218 -6.68 -12.02 -10.99
C ASN A 218 -6.02 -13.35 -11.31
N SER A 219 -5.49 -13.49 -12.53
CA SER A 219 -4.74 -14.67 -12.97
C SER A 219 -3.42 -14.24 -13.58
N PHE A 220 -2.32 -14.78 -13.08
CA PHE A 220 -0.96 -14.45 -13.49
C PHE A 220 -0.29 -15.68 -14.08
N LYS A 221 0.23 -15.56 -15.31
CA LYS A 221 1.05 -16.59 -15.96
C LYS A 221 1.98 -15.92 -16.97
N PHE A 222 3.28 -15.92 -16.69
CA PHE A 222 4.27 -15.27 -17.55
C PHE A 222 5.24 -16.28 -18.15
N THR A 223 5.16 -16.45 -19.46
CA THR A 223 6.04 -17.37 -20.20
C THR A 223 7.44 -16.81 -20.44
N GLY A 224 7.61 -15.50 -20.39
CA GLY A 224 8.90 -14.80 -20.48
C GLY A 224 9.65 -14.73 -19.15
N GLY A 225 8.99 -15.06 -18.00
CA GLY A 225 9.66 -14.99 -16.70
C GLY A 225 10.14 -13.58 -16.35
N ILE A 226 11.41 -13.43 -15.93
CA ILE A 226 11.97 -12.13 -15.52
C ILE A 226 12.17 -11.16 -16.70
N GLU A 227 12.21 -11.61 -17.97
CA GLU A 227 12.15 -10.70 -19.14
C GLU A 227 10.83 -9.93 -19.13
N SER A 228 9.70 -10.64 -18.98
CA SER A 228 8.38 -10.02 -18.88
C SER A 228 8.26 -9.12 -17.65
N PHE A 229 8.99 -9.41 -16.58
CA PHE A 229 9.03 -8.55 -15.40
C PHE A 229 9.70 -7.20 -15.71
N VAL A 230 10.84 -7.20 -16.41
CA VAL A 230 11.50 -5.96 -16.84
C VAL A 230 10.63 -5.18 -17.83
N GLU A 231 9.96 -5.84 -18.77
CA GLU A 231 9.01 -5.20 -19.69
C GLU A 231 7.86 -4.53 -18.91
N PHE A 232 7.32 -5.21 -17.91
CA PHE A 232 6.28 -4.68 -17.04
C PHE A 232 6.75 -3.45 -16.24
N LEU A 233 7.96 -3.48 -15.68
CA LEU A 233 8.56 -2.35 -14.95
C LEU A 233 8.82 -1.12 -15.85
N ASN A 234 9.07 -1.36 -17.14
CA ASN A 234 9.33 -0.32 -18.13
C ASN A 234 8.11 0.08 -18.96
N ARG A 235 6.93 -0.49 -18.69
CA ARG A 235 5.70 -0.24 -19.48
C ARG A 235 5.38 1.25 -19.63
N ASN A 236 5.61 2.04 -18.58
CA ASN A 236 5.33 3.48 -18.55
C ASN A 236 6.59 4.35 -18.70
N LYS A 237 7.69 3.78 -19.22
CA LYS A 237 8.97 4.43 -19.47
C LYS A 237 9.31 4.31 -20.96
N ASN A 238 10.28 5.09 -21.43
CA ASN A 238 10.75 5.05 -22.83
C ASN A 238 12.05 4.22 -22.92
N PRO A 239 12.00 2.94 -23.29
CA PRO A 239 13.21 2.11 -23.41
C PRO A 239 14.11 2.60 -24.55
N LEU A 240 15.43 2.67 -24.31
CA LEU A 240 16.43 3.01 -25.33
C LEU A 240 16.55 1.92 -26.41
N HIS A 241 16.16 0.71 -26.09
CA HIS A 241 16.16 -0.44 -26.99
C HIS A 241 14.97 -1.35 -26.72
N LYS A 242 14.36 -1.92 -27.76
CA LYS A 242 13.16 -2.75 -27.66
C LYS A 242 13.40 -4.09 -26.97
N LYS A 243 14.55 -4.73 -27.26
CA LYS A 243 14.89 -6.05 -26.74
C LYS A 243 15.39 -5.95 -25.31
N VAL A 244 14.77 -6.68 -24.39
CA VAL A 244 15.31 -6.89 -23.04
C VAL A 244 16.60 -7.73 -23.16
N ILE A 245 17.63 -7.32 -22.45
CA ILE A 245 18.88 -8.09 -22.35
C ILE A 245 18.66 -9.15 -21.29
N TYR A 246 18.66 -10.42 -21.70
CA TYR A 246 18.46 -11.55 -20.80
C TYR A 246 19.63 -12.52 -20.96
N PHE A 247 20.11 -13.02 -19.85
CA PHE A 247 21.05 -14.13 -19.79
C PHE A 247 20.88 -14.92 -18.50
N ASN A 248 21.26 -16.17 -18.57
CA ASN A 248 21.30 -17.07 -17.44
C ASN A 248 22.66 -17.79 -17.38
N GLY A 249 22.97 -18.31 -16.21
CA GLY A 249 24.20 -19.09 -16.03
C GLY A 249 24.14 -19.91 -14.75
N GLU A 250 24.94 -20.97 -14.71
CA GLU A 250 25.12 -21.79 -13.52
C GLU A 250 26.60 -21.97 -13.24
N LYS A 251 27.02 -21.73 -12.01
CA LYS A 251 28.39 -21.92 -11.56
C LYS A 251 28.40 -22.33 -10.09
N ASP A 252 29.14 -23.40 -9.75
CA ASP A 252 29.26 -23.91 -8.38
C ASP A 252 27.89 -24.10 -7.67
N ARG A 253 26.90 -24.67 -8.37
CA ARG A 253 25.52 -24.89 -7.95
C ARG A 253 24.69 -23.62 -7.71
N VAL A 254 25.23 -22.46 -7.99
CA VAL A 254 24.47 -21.19 -7.99
C VAL A 254 23.93 -21.00 -9.40
N GLN A 255 22.62 -20.99 -9.54
CA GLN A 255 21.93 -20.63 -10.77
C GLN A 255 21.57 -19.16 -10.71
N MET A 256 21.78 -18.43 -11.81
CA MET A 256 21.46 -17.01 -11.90
C MET A 256 20.72 -16.72 -13.19
N GLU A 257 19.72 -15.87 -13.08
CA GLU A 257 19.04 -15.25 -14.21
C GLU A 257 19.09 -13.74 -14.05
N VAL A 258 19.40 -13.02 -15.12
CA VAL A 258 19.39 -11.58 -15.16
C VAL A 258 18.61 -11.12 -16.37
N ALA A 259 17.70 -10.16 -16.15
CA ALA A 259 17.06 -9.41 -17.20
C ALA A 259 17.30 -7.92 -16.94
N LEU A 260 17.67 -7.16 -17.98
CA LEU A 260 17.91 -5.72 -17.86
C LEU A 260 17.55 -4.96 -19.14
N GLN A 261 17.15 -3.72 -18.96
CA GLN A 261 16.84 -2.79 -20.05
C GLN A 261 17.11 -1.35 -19.60
N TYR A 262 17.64 -0.53 -20.51
CA TYR A 262 17.84 0.89 -20.26
C TYR A 262 16.69 1.72 -20.83
N ASN A 263 16.32 2.77 -20.10
CA ASN A 263 15.34 3.77 -20.50
C ASN A 263 15.94 5.19 -20.44
N ASP A 264 15.19 6.19 -20.87
CA ASP A 264 15.64 7.60 -20.90
C ASP A 264 15.57 8.28 -19.51
N GLY A 265 15.01 7.63 -18.50
CA GLY A 265 14.92 8.14 -17.12
C GLY A 265 16.28 8.35 -16.43
N TYR A 266 16.24 8.92 -15.23
CA TYR A 266 17.45 9.28 -14.46
C TYR A 266 17.66 8.41 -13.22
N GLY A 267 16.66 7.63 -12.81
CA GLY A 267 16.76 6.72 -11.67
C GLY A 267 17.23 5.33 -12.04
N GLU A 268 17.73 4.56 -11.04
CA GLU A 268 17.97 3.12 -11.14
C GLU A 268 16.80 2.35 -10.55
N ASN A 269 16.38 1.25 -11.19
CA ASN A 269 15.36 0.32 -10.74
C ASN A 269 15.95 -1.08 -10.71
N LEU A 270 16.52 -1.46 -9.57
CA LEU A 270 17.17 -2.74 -9.37
C LEU A 270 16.39 -3.59 -8.37
N PHE A 271 15.92 -4.73 -8.82
CA PHE A 271 15.26 -5.72 -8.00
C PHE A 271 16.14 -6.97 -7.91
N SER A 272 16.41 -7.41 -6.70
CA SER A 272 17.25 -8.58 -6.47
C SER A 272 16.54 -9.63 -5.63
N PHE A 273 16.68 -10.89 -6.04
CA PHE A 273 16.02 -12.03 -5.44
C PHE A 273 16.99 -13.16 -5.16
N ALA A 274 16.82 -13.80 -4.01
CA ALA A 274 17.51 -15.06 -3.69
C ALA A 274 16.46 -16.10 -3.30
N ASN A 275 16.35 -17.20 -4.08
CA ASN A 275 15.32 -18.23 -3.92
C ASN A 275 13.90 -17.64 -3.85
N ASN A 276 13.57 -16.73 -4.78
CA ASN A 276 12.29 -15.99 -4.86
C ASN A 276 11.98 -15.04 -3.71
N ILE A 277 12.92 -14.83 -2.79
CA ILE A 277 12.81 -13.87 -1.71
C ILE A 277 13.38 -12.54 -2.17
N ASN A 278 12.61 -11.46 -2.05
CA ASN A 278 13.05 -10.12 -2.38
C ASN A 278 14.08 -9.63 -1.35
N THR A 279 15.32 -9.42 -1.81
CA THR A 279 16.41 -8.90 -0.98
C THR A 279 16.46 -7.37 -1.08
N ILE A 280 15.55 -6.70 -0.38
CA ILE A 280 15.36 -5.24 -0.46
C ILE A 280 16.67 -4.49 -0.14
N GLU A 281 17.46 -4.96 0.84
CA GLU A 281 18.76 -4.40 1.20
C GLU A 281 19.90 -4.94 0.30
N GLY A 282 19.60 -5.74 -0.71
CA GLY A 282 20.55 -6.30 -1.65
C GLY A 282 21.33 -7.48 -1.07
N GLY A 283 22.66 -7.42 -1.16
CA GLY A 283 23.57 -8.48 -0.71
C GLY A 283 24.65 -8.77 -1.74
N SER A 284 25.42 -9.83 -1.52
CA SER A 284 26.58 -10.22 -2.33
C SER A 284 26.25 -10.40 -3.83
N HIS A 285 25.10 -10.98 -4.16
CA HIS A 285 24.68 -11.17 -5.56
C HIS A 285 24.45 -9.83 -6.28
N LEU A 286 23.81 -8.86 -5.63
CA LEU A 286 23.59 -7.53 -6.18
C LEU A 286 24.90 -6.75 -6.29
N SER A 287 25.78 -6.84 -5.30
CA SER A 287 27.12 -6.25 -5.34
C SER A 287 27.96 -6.80 -6.49
N GLY A 288 27.94 -8.11 -6.69
CA GLY A 288 28.60 -8.78 -7.82
C GLY A 288 28.07 -8.30 -9.18
N PHE A 289 26.75 -8.18 -9.32
CA PHE A 289 26.11 -7.65 -10.51
C PHE A 289 26.52 -6.19 -10.79
N LYS A 290 26.41 -5.29 -9.79
CA LYS A 290 26.73 -3.86 -9.92
C LYS A 290 28.20 -3.66 -10.33
N SER A 291 29.11 -4.39 -9.70
CA SER A 291 30.55 -4.33 -9.97
C SER A 291 30.88 -4.82 -11.39
N ALA A 292 30.30 -5.94 -11.79
CA ALA A 292 30.52 -6.51 -13.12
C ALA A 292 29.94 -5.65 -14.24
N LEU A 293 28.69 -5.15 -14.07
CA LEU A 293 28.07 -4.24 -15.03
C LEU A 293 28.93 -3.01 -15.29
N THR A 294 29.43 -2.39 -14.21
CA THR A 294 30.30 -1.22 -14.32
C THR A 294 31.60 -1.53 -15.07
N ARG A 295 32.21 -2.69 -14.79
CA ARG A 295 33.43 -3.15 -15.43
C ARG A 295 33.23 -3.39 -16.93
N VAL A 296 32.19 -4.14 -17.30
CA VAL A 296 31.92 -4.49 -18.71
C VAL A 296 31.67 -3.25 -19.54
N ILE A 297 30.86 -2.32 -19.05
CA ILE A 297 30.56 -1.08 -19.80
C ILE A 297 31.80 -0.21 -19.96
N ASN A 298 32.59 -0.04 -18.90
CA ASN A 298 33.87 0.69 -19.01
C ASN A 298 34.82 0.04 -20.04
N GLN A 299 34.93 -1.29 -20.01
CA GLN A 299 35.77 -2.03 -20.94
C GLN A 299 35.29 -1.92 -22.38
N TYR A 300 33.98 -2.00 -22.61
CA TYR A 300 33.37 -1.80 -23.91
C TYR A 300 33.67 -0.40 -24.45
N CYS A 301 33.41 0.64 -23.62
CA CYS A 301 33.69 2.05 -24.02
C CYS A 301 35.16 2.28 -24.35
N LYS A 302 36.08 1.68 -23.57
CA LYS A 302 37.53 1.75 -23.84
C LYS A 302 37.89 1.07 -25.17
N ASN A 303 37.43 -0.16 -25.38
CA ASN A 303 37.74 -0.96 -26.58
C ASN A 303 37.19 -0.32 -27.86
N LYS A 304 36.03 0.32 -27.81
CA LYS A 304 35.41 0.99 -28.96
C LYS A 304 35.82 2.45 -29.14
N GLY A 305 36.66 3.00 -28.25
CA GLY A 305 37.12 4.37 -28.33
C GLY A 305 36.00 5.40 -28.20
N VAL A 306 34.94 5.08 -27.46
CA VAL A 306 33.80 5.97 -27.18
C VAL A 306 34.26 7.26 -26.47
N PHE A 307 35.28 7.15 -25.64
CA PHE A 307 35.92 8.27 -24.93
C PHE A 307 36.98 8.98 -25.81
N LYS A 308 36.56 9.64 -26.88
CA LYS A 308 37.47 10.38 -27.75
C LYS A 308 38.36 11.34 -26.95
N ASN A 309 39.64 10.96 -26.73
CA ASN A 309 40.71 11.74 -26.11
C ASN A 309 40.54 12.13 -24.62
N GLU A 310 39.63 11.57 -23.85
CA GLU A 310 39.49 11.81 -22.42
C GLU A 310 39.68 10.51 -21.65
N GLU A 311 40.52 10.51 -20.59
CA GLU A 311 40.61 9.41 -19.62
C GLU A 311 39.38 9.42 -18.69
N ILE A 312 38.16 9.24 -19.28
CA ILE A 312 36.91 9.15 -18.54
C ILE A 312 36.74 7.71 -18.01
N THR A 313 36.56 7.56 -16.73
CA THR A 313 36.11 6.30 -16.11
C THR A 313 34.69 6.53 -15.60
N LEU A 314 33.75 5.72 -16.07
CA LEU A 314 32.36 5.76 -15.59
C LEU A 314 32.27 5.18 -14.18
N SER A 315 31.59 5.89 -13.29
CA SER A 315 31.28 5.38 -11.96
C SER A 315 30.09 4.40 -12.01
N GLY A 316 29.85 3.72 -10.90
CA GLY A 316 28.70 2.85 -10.76
C GLY A 316 27.37 3.59 -11.02
N ASP A 317 27.22 4.79 -10.48
CA ASP A 317 26.01 5.60 -10.64
C ASP A 317 25.81 6.02 -12.11
N ASP A 318 26.88 6.38 -12.85
CA ASP A 318 26.79 6.73 -14.26
C ASP A 318 26.26 5.56 -15.10
N VAL A 319 26.70 4.34 -14.73
CA VAL A 319 26.33 3.10 -15.42
C VAL A 319 24.91 2.66 -15.11
N ARG A 320 24.41 2.99 -13.93
CA ARG A 320 23.05 2.58 -13.49
C ARG A 320 21.96 3.61 -13.78
N GLU A 321 22.29 4.80 -14.26
CA GLU A 321 21.31 5.80 -14.65
C GLU A 321 20.42 5.29 -15.80
N GLY A 322 19.11 5.27 -15.58
CA GLY A 322 18.09 4.76 -16.50
C GLY A 322 18.06 3.23 -16.61
N LEU A 323 18.73 2.51 -15.75
CA LEU A 323 18.73 1.04 -15.72
C LEU A 323 17.49 0.51 -14.99
N THR A 324 16.78 -0.43 -15.62
CA THR A 324 15.83 -1.34 -14.98
C THR A 324 16.38 -2.75 -15.09
N ALA A 325 16.61 -3.42 -13.94
CA ALA A 325 17.12 -4.79 -13.95
C ALA A 325 16.52 -5.64 -12.83
N VAL A 326 16.36 -6.93 -13.14
CA VAL A 326 15.98 -7.98 -12.21
C VAL A 326 17.09 -9.00 -12.16
N VAL A 327 17.62 -9.23 -10.95
CA VAL A 327 18.67 -10.21 -10.67
C VAL A 327 18.08 -11.30 -9.77
N SER A 328 17.94 -12.50 -10.27
CA SER A 328 17.41 -13.65 -9.52
C SER A 328 18.47 -14.73 -9.42
N ILE A 329 18.75 -15.17 -8.19
CA ILE A 329 19.64 -16.32 -7.98
C ILE A 329 18.91 -17.45 -7.25
N ARG A 330 19.35 -18.67 -7.55
CA ARG A 330 18.95 -19.87 -6.83
C ARG A 330 20.20 -20.53 -6.24
N ILE A 331 20.21 -20.62 -4.93
CA ILE A 331 21.35 -21.11 -4.15
C ILE A 331 20.87 -22.17 -3.15
N PRO A 332 21.59 -23.31 -2.98
CA PRO A 332 21.19 -24.37 -2.06
C PRO A 332 21.12 -23.93 -0.60
N ASP A 333 22.11 -23.16 -0.13
CA ASP A 333 22.29 -22.75 1.26
C ASP A 333 22.39 -21.22 1.40
N PRO A 334 21.28 -20.45 1.22
CA PRO A 334 21.33 -19.01 1.35
C PRO A 334 21.49 -18.60 2.82
N GLN A 335 22.42 -17.69 3.08
CA GLN A 335 22.63 -17.07 4.38
C GLN A 335 22.10 -15.64 4.32
N PHE A 336 21.09 -15.36 5.12
CA PHE A 336 20.51 -14.01 5.18
C PHE A 336 20.90 -13.29 6.47
N GLU A 337 21.02 -11.96 6.38
CA GLU A 337 21.15 -11.12 7.56
C GLU A 337 19.74 -10.96 8.20
N GLY A 338 19.48 -11.72 9.28
CA GLY A 338 18.23 -11.66 10.04
C GLY A 338 17.05 -12.49 9.50
N GLN A 339 15.99 -12.54 10.30
CA GLN A 339 14.80 -13.37 10.04
C GLN A 339 13.96 -12.84 8.86
N THR A 340 13.98 -11.54 8.62
CA THR A 340 13.23 -10.91 7.52
C THR A 340 13.85 -11.13 6.14
N LYS A 341 15.03 -11.76 6.07
CA LYS A 341 15.71 -12.20 4.84
C LYS A 341 15.96 -11.05 3.82
N THR A 342 16.13 -9.82 4.31
CA THR A 342 16.23 -8.62 3.46
C THR A 342 17.55 -8.50 2.73
N LYS A 343 18.62 -9.19 3.19
CA LYS A 343 19.96 -9.11 2.61
C LYS A 343 20.64 -10.47 2.57
N LEU A 344 21.26 -10.81 1.41
CA LEU A 344 22.03 -12.04 1.24
C LEU A 344 23.47 -11.84 1.69
N GLY A 345 23.95 -12.71 2.61
CA GLY A 345 25.26 -12.63 3.24
C GLY A 345 26.34 -13.52 2.63
N ASN A 346 26.02 -14.47 1.76
CA ASN A 346 26.96 -15.40 1.14
C ASN A 346 28.07 -14.68 0.36
N SER A 347 29.27 -14.54 0.92
CA SER A 347 30.37 -13.76 0.31
C SER A 347 30.88 -14.35 -1.01
N GLU A 348 30.87 -15.68 -1.15
CA GLU A 348 31.30 -16.40 -2.36
C GLU A 348 30.46 -16.09 -3.60
N VAL A 349 29.18 -15.73 -3.40
CA VAL A 349 28.23 -15.45 -4.49
C VAL A 349 28.63 -14.21 -5.28
N GLU A 350 29.27 -13.22 -4.67
CA GLU A 350 29.67 -11.98 -5.34
C GLU A 350 30.60 -12.27 -6.55
N GLY A 351 31.63 -13.10 -6.32
CA GLY A 351 32.58 -13.45 -7.38
C GLY A 351 31.95 -14.31 -8.49
N LEU A 352 31.05 -15.24 -8.11
CA LEU A 352 30.35 -16.10 -9.08
C LEU A 352 29.45 -15.29 -9.99
N VAL A 353 28.62 -14.43 -9.41
CA VAL A 353 27.72 -13.53 -10.15
C VAL A 353 28.53 -12.61 -11.06
N ALA A 354 29.60 -11.99 -10.53
CA ALA A 354 30.45 -11.10 -11.33
C ALA A 354 31.07 -11.83 -12.53
N SER A 355 31.49 -13.09 -12.40
CA SER A 355 32.03 -13.88 -13.50
C SER A 355 30.99 -14.14 -14.60
N ILE A 356 29.78 -14.60 -14.23
CA ILE A 356 28.70 -14.88 -15.18
C ILE A 356 28.27 -13.60 -15.92
N VAL A 357 28.10 -12.48 -15.20
CA VAL A 357 27.71 -11.18 -15.79
C VAL A 357 28.80 -10.68 -16.76
N ASN A 358 30.07 -10.74 -16.38
CA ASN A 358 31.19 -10.33 -17.25
C ASN A 358 31.17 -11.10 -18.58
N GLU A 359 31.06 -12.40 -18.53
CA GLU A 359 31.06 -13.26 -19.71
C GLU A 359 29.84 -13.03 -20.60
N SER A 360 28.64 -13.13 -20.02
CA SER A 360 27.38 -13.04 -20.77
C SER A 360 27.14 -11.66 -21.36
N LEU A 361 27.37 -10.61 -20.57
CA LEU A 361 27.10 -9.25 -21.04
C LEU A 361 28.15 -8.75 -22.05
N SER A 362 29.43 -9.18 -21.91
CA SER A 362 30.46 -8.87 -22.94
C SER A 362 30.10 -9.50 -24.26
N SER A 363 29.73 -10.79 -24.27
CA SER A 363 29.28 -11.49 -25.49
C SER A 363 28.05 -10.80 -26.10
N PHE A 364 27.08 -10.44 -25.28
CA PHE A 364 25.89 -9.73 -25.75
C PHE A 364 26.23 -8.39 -26.42
N PHE A 365 27.15 -7.61 -25.87
CA PHE A 365 27.55 -6.31 -26.43
C PHE A 365 28.31 -6.46 -27.73
N GLU A 366 29.09 -7.52 -27.89
CA GLU A 366 29.78 -7.83 -29.17
C GLU A 366 28.78 -8.22 -30.25
N GLU A 367 27.75 -9.01 -29.90
CA GLU A 367 26.69 -9.43 -30.83
C GLU A 367 25.71 -8.29 -31.16
N ASN A 368 25.50 -7.33 -30.23
CA ASN A 368 24.48 -6.27 -30.35
C ASN A 368 25.11 -4.87 -30.24
N PRO A 369 26.03 -4.45 -31.08
CA PRO A 369 26.77 -3.19 -30.95
C PRO A 369 25.89 -1.94 -31.00
N SER A 370 24.75 -1.99 -31.69
CA SER A 370 23.82 -0.85 -31.74
C SER A 370 23.15 -0.59 -30.35
N ILE A 371 22.83 -1.63 -29.60
CA ILE A 371 22.29 -1.54 -28.24
C ILE A 371 23.38 -1.10 -27.26
N ALA A 372 24.56 -1.72 -27.36
CA ALA A 372 25.71 -1.40 -26.52
C ALA A 372 26.14 0.09 -26.68
N ASN A 373 26.13 0.63 -27.90
CA ASN A 373 26.44 2.04 -28.13
C ASN A 373 25.41 2.98 -27.50
N LYS A 374 24.09 2.69 -27.60
CA LYS A 374 23.05 3.50 -26.96
C LYS A 374 23.22 3.52 -25.44
N ILE A 375 23.56 2.37 -24.83
CA ILE A 375 23.84 2.26 -23.41
C ILE A 375 25.09 3.08 -23.04
N ALA A 376 26.18 2.93 -23.81
CA ALA A 376 27.42 3.69 -23.60
C ALA A 376 27.19 5.21 -23.69
N ASP A 377 26.42 5.67 -24.69
CA ASP A 377 26.06 7.09 -24.86
C ASP A 377 25.26 7.62 -23.67
N LYS A 378 24.29 6.82 -23.13
CA LYS A 378 23.53 7.18 -21.94
C LYS A 378 24.43 7.31 -20.72
N CYS A 379 25.31 6.35 -20.49
CA CYS A 379 26.27 6.37 -19.38
C CYS A 379 27.25 7.56 -19.47
N LEU A 380 27.72 7.89 -20.70
CA LEU A 380 28.57 9.04 -20.91
C LEU A 380 27.84 10.36 -20.62
N LEU A 381 26.59 10.46 -21.03
CA LEU A 381 25.76 11.63 -20.72
C LEU A 381 25.56 11.79 -19.19
N ALA A 382 25.29 10.69 -18.50
CA ALA A 382 25.18 10.65 -17.03
C ALA A 382 26.49 11.12 -16.35
N SER A 383 27.64 10.60 -16.79
CA SER A 383 28.95 10.99 -16.26
C SER A 383 29.23 12.48 -16.43
N ARG A 384 28.96 13.05 -17.61
CA ARG A 384 29.11 14.48 -17.86
C ARG A 384 28.18 15.32 -16.98
N ALA A 385 26.94 14.88 -16.78
CA ALA A 385 26.00 15.54 -15.90
C ALA A 385 26.47 15.55 -14.44
N ARG A 386 26.95 14.41 -13.96
CA ARG A 386 27.51 14.26 -12.61
C ARG A 386 28.76 15.14 -12.40
N GLU A 387 29.65 15.18 -13.38
CA GLU A 387 30.84 16.03 -13.30
C GLU A 387 30.46 17.52 -13.26
N ALA A 388 29.49 17.95 -14.06
CA ALA A 388 28.96 19.31 -14.04
C ALA A 388 28.34 19.64 -12.67
N ALA A 389 27.55 18.71 -12.10
CA ALA A 389 26.98 18.85 -10.76
C ALA A 389 28.06 18.95 -9.67
N ARG A 390 29.12 18.13 -9.74
CA ARG A 390 30.27 18.18 -8.84
C ARG A 390 30.99 19.53 -8.91
N LYS A 391 31.28 20.04 -10.11
CA LYS A 391 31.90 21.35 -10.30
C LYS A 391 31.01 22.49 -9.73
N ALA A 392 29.71 22.42 -9.94
CA ALA A 392 28.76 23.40 -9.38
C ALA A 392 28.77 23.35 -7.83
N LYS A 393 28.74 22.15 -7.24
CA LYS A 393 28.83 21.94 -5.78
C LYS A 393 30.14 22.49 -5.21
N GLU A 394 31.26 22.27 -5.87
CA GLU A 394 32.58 22.73 -5.45
C GLU A 394 32.72 24.24 -5.50
N LEU A 395 32.19 24.89 -6.55
CA LEU A 395 32.10 26.35 -6.66
C LEU A 395 31.24 26.95 -5.56
N THR A 396 30.11 26.31 -5.23
CA THR A 396 29.22 26.74 -4.13
C THR A 396 29.90 26.55 -2.78
N ARG A 397 30.63 25.44 -2.56
CA ARG A 397 31.40 25.19 -1.34
C ARG A 397 32.55 26.20 -1.15
N ARG A 398 33.23 26.60 -2.23
CA ARG A 398 34.24 27.67 -2.18
C ARG A 398 33.64 29.03 -1.81
N LYS A 399 32.44 29.33 -2.34
CA LYS A 399 31.70 30.55 -1.92
C LYS A 399 31.26 30.49 -0.45
N GLY A 400 30.74 29.32 0.01
CA GLY A 400 30.34 29.12 1.39
C GLY A 400 31.50 29.00 2.40
N ALA A 401 32.69 28.60 1.94
CA ALA A 401 33.89 28.59 2.80
C ALA A 401 34.39 30.03 3.15
N LEU A 402 34.02 31.02 2.34
CA LEU A 402 34.22 32.45 2.63
C LEU A 402 33.18 33.04 3.58
N GLU A 403 32.01 32.37 3.74
CA GLU A 403 30.91 32.80 4.59
C GLU A 403 30.77 31.96 5.90
N GLY A 404 31.72 31.08 6.21
CA GLY A 404 31.70 30.22 7.40
C GLY A 404 30.96 28.87 7.13
N VAL A 405 31.61 27.76 7.53
CA VAL A 405 31.04 26.40 7.47
C VAL A 405 29.89 26.28 8.46
N GLY A 406 28.70 26.79 8.07
CA GLY A 406 27.50 26.83 8.90
C GLY A 406 26.36 26.04 8.28
N LEU A 407 25.46 25.56 9.12
CA LEU A 407 24.16 25.00 8.75
C LEU A 407 23.38 26.01 7.90
N PRO A 408 22.44 25.54 7.04
CA PRO A 408 21.61 26.44 6.24
C PRO A 408 20.97 27.54 7.09
N GLY A 409 21.07 28.79 6.69
CA GLY A 409 20.56 29.93 7.47
C GLY A 409 19.06 29.90 7.76
N LYS A 410 18.31 29.11 6.98
CA LYS A 410 16.88 28.87 7.20
C LYS A 410 16.60 27.82 8.30
N LEU A 411 17.56 26.92 8.61
CA LEU A 411 17.39 25.88 9.60
C LEU A 411 17.41 26.47 11.01
N ALA A 412 16.32 26.28 11.75
CA ALA A 412 16.32 26.51 13.19
C ALA A 412 16.65 25.17 13.88
N ASP A 413 17.93 24.96 14.17
CA ASP A 413 18.44 23.71 14.73
C ASP A 413 18.06 23.52 16.21
N CYS A 414 18.14 22.26 16.70
CA CYS A 414 17.96 21.92 18.11
C CYS A 414 19.31 21.94 18.86
N SER A 415 19.27 21.97 20.19
CA SER A 415 20.47 21.99 21.02
C SER A 415 21.02 20.60 21.35
N GLU A 416 20.19 19.56 21.25
CA GLU A 416 20.61 18.17 21.44
C GLU A 416 21.55 17.73 20.31
N ARG A 417 22.54 16.92 20.64
CA ARG A 417 23.55 16.41 19.69
C ARG A 417 23.42 14.93 19.38
N ASP A 418 22.69 14.19 20.22
CA ASP A 418 22.41 12.79 19.95
C ASP A 418 21.31 12.69 18.88
N PRO A 419 21.64 12.22 17.65
CA PRO A 419 20.65 12.09 16.57
C PRO A 419 19.43 11.23 16.95
N ALA A 420 19.60 10.25 17.85
CA ALA A 420 18.53 9.36 18.28
C ALA A 420 17.40 10.09 19.03
N LEU A 421 17.74 11.21 19.66
CA LEU A 421 16.80 12.05 20.40
C LEU A 421 16.28 13.25 19.61
N CYS A 422 16.84 13.50 18.41
CA CYS A 422 16.53 14.65 17.59
C CYS A 422 15.52 14.38 16.51
N GLU A 423 14.68 15.37 16.22
CA GLU A 423 13.73 15.33 15.11
C GLU A 423 13.73 16.66 14.33
N VAL A 424 13.50 16.59 13.02
CA VAL A 424 13.39 17.77 12.16
C VAL A 424 12.03 17.81 11.48
N TYR A 425 11.40 18.99 11.51
CA TYR A 425 10.19 19.27 10.76
C TYR A 425 10.53 19.98 9.46
N LEU A 426 10.12 19.40 8.35
CA LEU A 426 10.09 20.03 7.03
C LEU A 426 8.74 20.72 6.89
N VAL A 427 8.74 22.05 7.00
CA VAL A 427 7.50 22.84 7.13
C VAL A 427 7.25 23.60 5.85
N GLU A 428 6.02 23.53 5.36
CA GLU A 428 5.59 24.31 4.20
C GLU A 428 5.50 25.79 4.51
N GLY A 429 6.27 26.61 3.79
CA GLY A 429 6.22 28.05 3.84
C GLY A 429 6.89 28.71 5.07
N ASP A 430 7.20 29.98 4.91
CA ASP A 430 7.85 30.77 5.97
C ASP A 430 6.88 31.14 7.11
N SER A 431 5.57 31.26 6.85
CA SER A 431 4.55 31.60 7.85
C SER A 431 4.40 30.48 8.88
N ALA A 432 4.08 29.26 8.41
CA ALA A 432 3.97 28.09 9.28
C ALA A 432 5.32 27.76 9.94
N GLY A 433 6.43 27.90 9.18
CA GLY A 433 7.78 27.78 9.72
C GLY A 433 8.08 28.75 10.86
N GLY A 434 7.54 29.98 10.81
CA GLY A 434 7.63 30.97 11.87
C GLY A 434 6.92 30.57 13.15
N SER A 435 5.66 30.12 13.03
CA SER A 435 4.88 29.60 14.15
C SER A 435 5.54 28.34 14.75
N ALA A 436 6.01 27.41 13.91
CA ALA A 436 6.69 26.21 14.36
C ALA A 436 8.00 26.51 15.09
N LYS A 437 8.81 27.46 14.61
CA LYS A 437 10.04 27.90 15.29
C LYS A 437 9.79 28.47 16.68
N GLN A 438 8.67 29.16 16.88
CA GLN A 438 8.30 29.71 18.18
C GLN A 438 7.69 28.64 19.11
N GLY A 439 6.85 27.75 18.58
CA GLY A 439 6.13 26.73 19.35
C GLY A 439 6.97 25.52 19.75
N ARG A 440 8.06 25.20 19.03
CA ARG A 440 8.85 23.97 19.21
C ARG A 440 9.54 23.84 20.56
N ASP A 441 9.85 22.64 20.96
CA ASP A 441 10.87 22.40 22.00
C ASP A 441 12.28 22.47 21.36
N ARG A 442 13.00 23.55 21.71
CA ARG A 442 14.32 23.85 21.15
C ARG A 442 15.40 22.84 21.54
N ARG A 443 15.15 21.98 22.51
CA ARG A 443 16.11 20.97 22.95
C ARG A 443 16.32 19.92 21.86
N PHE A 444 15.26 19.38 21.30
CA PHE A 444 15.33 18.24 20.39
C PHE A 444 14.60 18.41 19.04
N GLN A 445 13.82 19.48 18.86
CA GLN A 445 13.11 19.76 17.62
C GLN A 445 13.81 20.82 16.77
N ALA A 446 14.14 20.47 15.52
CA ALA A 446 14.62 21.40 14.51
C ALA A 446 13.51 21.72 13.51
N ILE A 447 13.52 22.94 12.94
CA ILE A 447 12.55 23.40 11.94
C ILE A 447 13.28 23.84 10.68
N LEU A 448 12.90 23.30 9.55
CA LEU A 448 13.35 23.69 8.23
C LEU A 448 12.16 24.13 7.37
N PRO A 449 11.93 25.42 7.21
CA PRO A 449 10.90 25.91 6.28
C PRO A 449 11.35 25.72 4.84
N LEU A 450 10.42 25.25 3.99
CA LEU A 450 10.59 25.06 2.56
C LEU A 450 9.82 26.14 1.80
N LYS A 451 10.43 26.77 0.80
CA LYS A 451 9.77 27.78 -0.03
C LYS A 451 9.05 27.16 -1.20
N GLY A 452 7.78 26.79 -0.98
CA GLY A 452 6.91 26.28 -2.03
C GLY A 452 7.31 24.89 -2.57
N LYS A 453 6.87 24.60 -3.79
CA LYS A 453 7.07 23.30 -4.44
C LYS A 453 8.53 23.05 -4.81
N ILE A 454 9.10 21.95 -4.34
CA ILE A 454 10.44 21.53 -4.75
C ILE A 454 10.42 20.95 -6.18
N ILE A 455 11.61 20.84 -6.78
CA ILE A 455 11.73 20.22 -8.11
C ILE A 455 11.28 18.76 -8.06
N ASN A 456 10.55 18.34 -9.11
CA ASN A 456 10.20 16.92 -9.27
C ASN A 456 11.45 16.12 -9.70
N VAL A 457 11.98 15.31 -8.78
CA VAL A 457 13.20 14.53 -8.98
C VAL A 457 13.01 13.32 -9.90
N GLU A 458 11.77 12.90 -10.15
CA GLU A 458 11.48 11.84 -11.13
C GLU A 458 11.78 12.32 -12.57
N LYS A 459 11.54 13.61 -12.85
CA LYS A 459 11.71 14.23 -14.18
C LYS A 459 13.03 14.99 -14.35
N ALA A 460 13.79 15.16 -13.27
CA ALA A 460 14.94 16.04 -13.30
C ALA A 460 16.25 15.28 -13.20
N ARG A 461 17.21 15.66 -14.03
CA ARG A 461 18.59 15.17 -13.93
C ARG A 461 19.21 15.61 -12.60
N LEU A 462 20.15 14.82 -12.09
CA LEU A 462 20.80 15.04 -10.80
C LEU A 462 21.46 16.42 -10.68
N ASP A 463 22.05 16.95 -11.76
CA ASP A 463 22.65 18.28 -11.79
C ASP A 463 21.61 19.38 -11.52
N LYS A 464 20.41 19.28 -12.09
CA LYS A 464 19.29 20.19 -11.81
C LYS A 464 18.72 20.02 -10.40
N VAL A 465 18.63 18.79 -9.94
CA VAL A 465 18.19 18.47 -8.57
C VAL A 465 19.14 19.14 -7.56
N LEU A 466 20.46 19.00 -7.72
CA LEU A 466 21.47 19.60 -6.87
C LEU A 466 21.62 21.11 -7.07
N ALA A 467 21.17 21.67 -8.19
CA ALA A 467 21.11 23.14 -8.39
C ALA A 467 19.93 23.78 -7.65
N ASN A 468 18.90 23.00 -7.25
CA ASN A 468 17.75 23.51 -6.50
C ASN A 468 18.14 23.85 -5.06
N ASP A 469 17.86 25.09 -4.62
CA ASP A 469 18.26 25.59 -3.29
C ASP A 469 17.59 24.85 -2.14
N GLU A 470 16.30 24.50 -2.27
CA GLU A 470 15.56 23.79 -1.23
C GLU A 470 16.07 22.37 -1.04
N ILE A 471 16.37 21.66 -2.14
CA ILE A 471 16.97 20.31 -2.09
C ILE A 471 18.35 20.36 -1.45
N ARG A 472 19.21 21.31 -1.83
CA ARG A 472 20.54 21.45 -1.21
C ARG A 472 20.45 21.76 0.28
N THR A 473 19.51 22.60 0.65
CA THR A 473 19.23 22.95 2.03
C THR A 473 18.83 21.72 2.86
N MET A 474 17.92 20.88 2.33
CA MET A 474 17.51 19.62 2.97
C MET A 474 18.68 18.65 3.12
N ILE A 475 19.45 18.40 2.05
CA ILE A 475 20.61 17.49 2.09
C ILE A 475 21.61 17.97 3.15
N SER A 476 21.89 19.28 3.20
CA SER A 476 22.80 19.87 4.16
C SER A 476 22.27 19.79 5.60
N ALA A 477 20.97 20.00 5.80
CA ALA A 477 20.33 19.92 7.12
C ALA A 477 20.34 18.48 7.66
N LEU A 478 20.03 17.49 6.82
CA LEU A 478 19.98 16.08 7.22
C LEU A 478 21.38 15.50 7.45
N GLY A 479 22.39 15.94 6.68
CA GLY A 479 23.79 15.60 6.86
C GLY A 479 24.22 14.23 6.33
N CYS A 480 23.29 13.38 5.87
CA CYS A 480 23.55 12.01 5.45
C CYS A 480 23.98 11.84 3.98
N GLY A 481 24.02 12.93 3.18
CA GLY A 481 24.36 12.87 1.75
C GLY A 481 23.25 12.27 0.89
N ILE A 482 23.56 11.99 -0.39
CA ILE A 482 22.67 11.31 -1.35
C ILE A 482 23.48 10.40 -2.26
N GLY A 483 22.83 9.43 -2.91
CA GLY A 483 23.48 8.50 -3.84
C GLY A 483 24.60 7.69 -3.19
N GLU A 484 25.78 7.63 -3.83
CA GLU A 484 26.97 6.92 -3.29
C GLU A 484 27.53 7.54 -2.00
N GLU A 485 27.31 8.85 -1.77
CA GLU A 485 27.74 9.55 -0.54
C GLU A 485 26.76 9.36 0.63
N PHE A 486 25.65 8.65 0.40
CA PHE A 486 24.62 8.46 1.40
C PHE A 486 25.11 7.56 2.55
N ASP A 487 25.09 8.10 3.77
CA ASP A 487 25.54 7.39 4.97
C ASP A 487 24.56 7.66 6.13
N THR A 488 23.79 6.65 6.51
CA THR A 488 22.83 6.77 7.61
C THR A 488 23.48 7.08 8.95
N ALA A 489 24.78 6.71 9.16
CA ALA A 489 25.48 7.02 10.40
C ALA A 489 25.72 8.54 10.59
N LYS A 490 25.63 9.32 9.50
CA LYS A 490 25.76 10.78 9.52
C LYS A 490 24.42 11.50 9.63
N LEU A 491 23.31 10.77 9.71
CA LEU A 491 22.00 11.36 9.86
C LEU A 491 21.91 12.13 11.19
N ARG A 492 21.48 13.39 11.11
CA ARG A 492 21.42 14.29 12.28
C ARG A 492 20.13 14.18 13.09
N TYR A 493 19.08 13.61 12.53
CA TYR A 493 17.75 13.52 13.13
C TYR A 493 17.14 12.14 12.92
N ALA A 494 16.80 11.44 14.00
CA ALA A 494 16.18 10.12 13.92
C ALA A 494 14.78 10.16 13.28
N LYS A 495 14.08 11.31 13.38
CA LYS A 495 12.78 11.51 12.75
C LYS A 495 12.81 12.70 11.82
N VAL A 496 12.41 12.50 10.58
CA VAL A 496 12.16 13.55 9.60
C VAL A 496 10.65 13.64 9.40
N ILE A 497 10.06 14.74 9.84
CA ILE A 497 8.61 14.91 9.90
C ILE A 497 8.18 15.92 8.83
N ILE A 498 7.40 15.46 7.87
CA ILE A 498 6.81 16.31 6.83
C ILE A 498 5.56 16.97 7.41
N MET A 499 5.49 18.28 7.38
CA MET A 499 4.39 19.08 7.91
C MET A 499 3.93 20.10 6.86
N CYS A 500 2.90 19.73 6.11
CA CYS A 500 2.31 20.50 5.02
C CYS A 500 0.86 20.89 5.37
N ASP A 501 0.36 21.92 4.70
CA ASP A 501 -1.02 22.35 4.78
C ASP A 501 -2.00 21.23 4.34
N ALA A 502 -3.24 21.30 4.81
CA ALA A 502 -4.28 20.32 4.51
C ALA A 502 -5.05 20.69 3.23
N ASP A 503 -4.36 21.18 2.21
CA ASP A 503 -4.91 21.58 0.93
C ASP A 503 -4.26 20.79 -0.24
N VAL A 504 -4.67 21.09 -1.47
CA VAL A 504 -4.15 20.43 -2.68
C VAL A 504 -2.67 20.74 -2.92
N ASP A 505 -2.20 21.93 -2.58
CA ASP A 505 -0.79 22.33 -2.75
C ASP A 505 0.10 21.62 -1.72
N GLY A 506 -0.33 21.57 -0.45
CA GLY A 506 0.36 20.80 0.60
C GLY A 506 0.42 19.31 0.29
N SER A 507 -0.64 18.73 -0.27
CA SER A 507 -0.65 17.34 -0.73
C SER A 507 0.35 17.10 -1.86
N HIS A 508 0.48 18.04 -2.79
CA HIS A 508 1.48 18.00 -3.87
C HIS A 508 2.91 18.13 -3.32
N ILE A 509 3.17 19.06 -2.39
CA ILE A 509 4.49 19.22 -1.74
C ILE A 509 4.87 17.93 -1.01
N ARG A 510 3.94 17.32 -0.27
CA ARG A 510 4.14 16.02 0.39
C ARG A 510 4.55 14.94 -0.61
N THR A 511 3.86 14.85 -1.74
CA THR A 511 4.17 13.87 -2.80
C THR A 511 5.56 14.13 -3.40
N LEU A 512 5.93 15.38 -3.65
CA LEU A 512 7.27 15.74 -4.14
C LEU A 512 8.36 15.37 -3.12
N LEU A 513 8.14 15.62 -1.83
CA LEU A 513 9.08 15.24 -0.76
C LEU A 513 9.22 13.73 -0.64
N LEU A 514 8.12 12.97 -0.69
CA LEU A 514 8.15 11.51 -0.68
C LEU A 514 8.89 10.97 -1.91
N THR A 515 8.68 11.56 -3.10
CA THR A 515 9.41 11.21 -4.32
C THR A 515 10.92 11.45 -4.14
N PHE A 516 11.29 12.58 -3.54
CA PHE A 516 12.70 12.89 -3.25
C PHE A 516 13.33 11.87 -2.29
N PHE A 517 12.68 11.56 -1.16
CA PHE A 517 13.19 10.56 -0.22
C PHE A 517 13.26 9.18 -0.84
N TYR A 518 12.26 8.77 -1.60
CA TYR A 518 12.25 7.48 -2.27
C TYR A 518 13.38 7.32 -3.29
N LYS A 519 13.62 8.34 -4.12
CA LYS A 519 14.63 8.27 -5.19
C LYS A 519 16.06 8.56 -4.71
N GLN A 520 16.25 9.43 -3.73
CA GLN A 520 17.57 9.93 -3.36
C GLN A 520 18.03 9.49 -1.96
N MET A 521 17.11 9.07 -1.09
CA MET A 521 17.41 8.72 0.31
C MET A 521 16.55 7.51 0.78
N ARG A 522 16.38 6.54 -0.10
CA ARG A 522 15.54 5.36 0.12
C ARG A 522 15.78 4.65 1.46
N PRO A 523 17.01 4.48 1.97
CA PRO A 523 17.23 3.85 3.26
C PRO A 523 16.57 4.56 4.45
N LEU A 524 16.20 5.85 4.34
CA LEU A 524 15.43 6.53 5.40
C LEU A 524 13.99 6.05 5.47
N LEU A 525 13.40 5.68 4.33
CA LEU A 525 12.07 5.07 4.27
C LEU A 525 12.10 3.63 4.81
N GLU A 526 13.08 2.85 4.37
CA GLU A 526 13.25 1.45 4.79
C GLU A 526 13.49 1.33 6.30
N LYS A 527 14.25 2.26 6.90
CA LYS A 527 14.46 2.32 8.36
C LYS A 527 13.31 2.98 9.14
N GLY A 528 12.33 3.55 8.43
CA GLY A 528 11.18 4.20 9.04
C GLY A 528 11.51 5.51 9.76
N ASN A 529 12.43 6.30 9.21
CA ASN A 529 12.79 7.62 9.72
C ASN A 529 11.85 8.73 9.23
N ILE A 530 11.00 8.48 8.22
CA ILE A 530 10.10 9.48 7.62
C ILE A 530 8.71 9.39 8.23
N PHE A 531 8.18 10.54 8.62
CA PHE A 531 6.86 10.69 9.21
C PHE A 531 6.10 11.83 8.56
N ILE A 532 4.76 11.76 8.61
CA ILE A 532 3.86 12.84 8.19
C ILE A 532 3.09 13.29 9.43
N ALA A 533 3.16 14.59 9.74
CA ALA A 533 2.39 15.20 10.81
C ALA A 533 0.91 15.25 10.41
N GLN A 534 0.04 15.06 11.40
CA GLN A 534 -1.42 15.11 11.24
C GLN A 534 -1.97 16.30 12.05
N PRO A 535 -1.96 17.53 11.48
CA PRO A 535 -2.56 18.68 12.13
C PRO A 535 -4.08 18.53 12.18
N PRO A 536 -4.77 19.18 13.16
CA PRO A 536 -6.21 19.15 13.23
C PRO A 536 -6.83 19.99 12.11
N LEU A 537 -7.95 19.53 11.57
CA LEU A 537 -8.73 20.29 10.59
C LEU A 537 -9.66 21.32 11.23
N TYR A 538 -10.11 21.07 12.47
CA TYR A 538 -11.08 21.91 13.16
C TYR A 538 -10.67 22.18 14.60
N LYS A 539 -10.97 23.39 15.06
CA LYS A 539 -11.03 23.77 16.47
C LYS A 539 -12.47 24.05 16.85
N ILE A 540 -12.94 23.37 17.89
CA ILE A 540 -14.28 23.58 18.46
C ILE A 540 -14.13 24.25 19.82
N LYS A 541 -14.97 25.24 20.07
CA LYS A 541 -15.08 25.89 21.38
C LYS A 541 -16.53 25.90 21.82
N ARG A 542 -16.81 25.30 22.99
CA ARG A 542 -18.11 25.34 23.66
C ARG A 542 -17.94 25.80 25.10
N GLY A 543 -18.32 27.01 25.36
CA GLY A 543 -18.11 27.63 26.65
C GLY A 543 -16.62 27.76 27.03
N LYS A 544 -16.18 27.02 28.06
CA LYS A 544 -14.76 26.99 28.49
C LYS A 544 -13.97 25.82 27.90
N ARG A 545 -14.63 24.88 27.21
CA ARG A 545 -14.00 23.69 26.64
C ARG A 545 -13.58 23.97 25.20
N GLU A 546 -12.33 23.66 24.89
CA GLU A 546 -11.77 23.72 23.54
C GLU A 546 -11.28 22.32 23.16
N GLU A 547 -11.64 21.87 21.95
CA GLU A 547 -11.22 20.57 21.41
C GLU A 547 -10.73 20.74 19.97
N TYR A 548 -9.76 19.89 19.60
CA TYR A 548 -9.23 19.85 18.24
C TYR A 548 -9.63 18.53 17.59
N ILE A 549 -10.10 18.60 16.34
CA ILE A 549 -10.62 17.47 15.58
C ILE A 549 -9.81 17.31 14.29
N GLN A 550 -9.39 16.08 14.04
CA GLN A 550 -8.48 15.77 12.93
C GLN A 550 -9.21 15.43 11.63
N THR A 551 -10.46 14.90 11.69
CA THR A 551 -11.19 14.45 10.51
C THR A 551 -12.64 14.97 10.50
N GLU A 552 -13.22 15.09 9.29
CA GLU A 552 -14.63 15.45 9.14
C GLU A 552 -15.56 14.40 9.75
N SER A 553 -15.21 13.14 9.67
CA SER A 553 -15.96 12.05 10.29
C SER A 553 -16.06 12.21 11.81
N GLN A 554 -14.94 12.54 12.48
CA GLN A 554 -14.93 12.83 13.92
C GLN A 554 -15.81 14.06 14.25
N MET A 555 -15.77 15.11 13.39
CA MET A 555 -16.61 16.27 13.54
C MET A 555 -18.09 15.91 13.46
N ASN A 556 -18.49 15.16 12.43
CA ASN A 556 -19.86 14.72 12.25
C ASN A 556 -20.34 13.85 13.42
N SER A 557 -19.53 12.87 13.86
CA SER A 557 -19.87 12.03 15.02
C SER A 557 -20.10 12.83 16.28
N MET A 558 -19.24 13.82 16.56
CA MET A 558 -19.37 14.70 17.71
C MET A 558 -20.62 15.58 17.63
N LEU A 559 -20.91 16.16 16.46
CA LEU A 559 -22.12 16.98 16.27
C LEU A 559 -23.40 16.15 16.46
N LEU A 560 -23.38 14.91 16.00
CA LEU A 560 -24.52 13.99 16.17
C LEU A 560 -24.70 13.56 17.63
N GLU A 561 -23.63 13.24 18.33
CA GLU A 561 -23.65 12.88 19.73
C GLU A 561 -24.24 14.02 20.58
N LEU A 562 -23.74 15.23 20.40
CA LEU A 562 -24.20 16.41 21.15
C LEU A 562 -25.62 16.87 20.74
N GLY A 563 -25.95 16.71 19.45
CA GLY A 563 -27.25 17.13 18.93
C GLY A 563 -28.39 16.14 19.21
N SER A 564 -28.07 14.86 19.45
CA SER A 564 -29.06 13.80 19.75
C SER A 564 -29.34 13.63 21.24
N GLU A 565 -28.58 14.29 22.12
CA GLU A 565 -28.73 14.17 23.58
C GLU A 565 -30.14 14.61 24.01
N GLY A 566 -30.89 13.69 24.67
CA GLY A 566 -32.23 13.96 25.15
C GLY A 566 -33.36 13.96 24.10
N LEU A 567 -33.03 13.58 22.84
CA LEU A 567 -34.03 13.49 21.76
C LEU A 567 -34.60 12.08 21.60
N LYS A 568 -35.89 12.00 21.30
CA LYS A 568 -36.57 10.74 20.93
C LYS A 568 -37.18 10.83 19.54
N LEU A 569 -36.82 9.87 18.68
CA LEU A 569 -37.43 9.76 17.36
C LEU A 569 -38.67 8.86 17.42
N VAL A 570 -39.77 9.37 16.90
CA VAL A 570 -41.06 8.66 16.86
C VAL A 570 -41.56 8.58 15.40
N ARG A 571 -41.95 7.40 14.94
CA ARG A 571 -42.61 7.20 13.67
C ARG A 571 -44.10 7.43 13.84
N THR A 572 -44.64 8.46 13.20
CA THR A 572 -46.01 8.98 13.44
C THR A 572 -47.11 7.96 13.10
N LYS A 573 -46.95 7.22 11.98
CA LYS A 573 -47.97 6.25 11.52
C LYS A 573 -48.14 5.05 12.45
N GLU A 574 -47.06 4.54 12.99
CA GLU A 574 -47.04 3.31 13.77
C GLU A 574 -46.95 3.58 15.29
N LYS A 575 -46.77 4.85 15.68
CA LYS A 575 -46.50 5.29 17.07
C LYS A 575 -45.29 4.54 17.67
N HIS A 576 -44.33 4.17 16.84
CA HIS A 576 -43.14 3.48 17.24
C HIS A 576 -42.06 4.48 17.68
N SER A 577 -41.59 4.35 18.91
CA SER A 577 -40.50 5.18 19.44
C SER A 577 -39.19 4.38 19.36
N PHE A 578 -38.18 4.96 18.76
CA PHE A 578 -36.84 4.37 18.65
C PHE A 578 -36.06 4.61 19.96
N THR A 579 -35.25 3.64 20.37
CA THR A 579 -34.32 3.78 21.50
C THR A 579 -33.14 4.66 21.12
N ASP A 580 -32.40 5.18 22.12
CA ASP A 580 -31.21 6.02 21.88
C ASP A 580 -30.15 5.27 21.02
N SER A 581 -29.96 3.97 21.25
CA SER A 581 -29.08 3.12 20.42
C SER A 581 -29.58 3.01 18.98
N GLN A 582 -30.89 2.82 18.77
CA GLN A 582 -31.47 2.76 17.43
C GLN A 582 -31.41 4.10 16.71
N LEU A 583 -31.62 5.22 17.43
CA LEU A 583 -31.46 6.56 16.87
C LEU A 583 -30.02 6.77 16.40
N LYS A 584 -29.03 6.38 17.20
CA LYS A 584 -27.60 6.45 16.82
C LYS A 584 -27.33 5.61 15.56
N ASP A 585 -27.77 4.35 15.52
CA ASP A 585 -27.60 3.46 14.37
C ASP A 585 -28.27 4.03 13.10
N ILE A 586 -29.43 4.67 13.23
CA ILE A 586 -30.10 5.36 12.14
C ILE A 586 -29.26 6.53 11.63
N LEU A 587 -28.81 7.40 12.54
CA LEU A 587 -28.03 8.58 12.18
C LEU A 587 -26.69 8.20 11.52
N ASP A 588 -25.97 7.22 12.07
CA ASP A 588 -24.72 6.73 11.48
C ASP A 588 -24.95 6.15 10.08
N THR A 589 -26.05 5.38 9.89
CA THR A 589 -26.40 4.82 8.58
C THR A 589 -26.84 5.91 7.58
N VAL A 590 -27.55 6.94 8.04
CA VAL A 590 -28.00 8.07 7.20
C VAL A 590 -26.81 8.94 6.77
N VAL A 591 -25.81 9.13 7.64
CA VAL A 591 -24.54 9.83 7.27
C VAL A 591 -23.81 9.06 6.19
N GLU A 592 -23.63 7.73 6.36
CA GLU A 592 -23.00 6.89 5.35
C GLU A 592 -23.75 6.92 4.02
N LEU A 593 -25.08 6.91 4.08
CA LEU A 593 -25.91 7.01 2.89
C LEU A 593 -25.83 8.40 2.23
N GLU A 594 -25.72 9.48 3.00
CA GLU A 594 -25.50 10.84 2.50
C GLU A 594 -24.19 10.94 1.75
N ASP A 595 -23.08 10.47 2.35
CA ASP A 595 -21.75 10.47 1.72
C ASP A 595 -21.74 9.71 0.38
N LEU A 596 -22.43 8.58 0.29
CA LEU A 596 -22.55 7.78 -0.94
C LEU A 596 -23.41 8.45 -2.00
N THR A 597 -24.50 9.13 -1.58
CA THR A 597 -25.49 9.69 -2.51
C THR A 597 -25.13 11.10 -3.00
N ASP A 598 -24.37 11.88 -2.25
CA ASP A 598 -23.94 13.22 -2.67
C ASP A 598 -23.10 13.20 -3.96
N GLY A 599 -22.29 12.14 -4.14
CA GLY A 599 -21.54 11.90 -5.38
C GLY A 599 -22.45 11.65 -6.58
N LEU A 600 -23.51 10.89 -6.38
CA LEU A 600 -24.49 10.56 -7.43
C LEU A 600 -25.35 11.77 -7.83
N GLU A 601 -25.75 12.62 -6.87
CA GLU A 601 -26.49 13.87 -7.16
C GLU A 601 -25.65 14.82 -8.01
N LYS A 602 -24.33 14.95 -7.73
CA LYS A 602 -23.40 15.76 -8.54
C LYS A 602 -23.24 15.22 -9.96
N LYS A 603 -23.34 13.91 -10.14
CA LYS A 603 -23.34 13.24 -11.46
C LYS A 603 -24.68 13.32 -12.18
N GLY A 604 -25.70 13.98 -11.58
CA GLY A 604 -27.01 14.21 -12.17
C GLY A 604 -28.03 13.07 -11.97
N VAL A 605 -27.76 12.13 -11.06
CA VAL A 605 -28.69 11.05 -10.70
C VAL A 605 -29.82 11.59 -9.81
N LYS A 606 -31.07 11.37 -10.18
CA LYS A 606 -32.23 11.74 -9.36
C LYS A 606 -32.42 10.69 -8.25
N LEU A 607 -31.85 10.94 -7.05
CA LEU A 607 -31.87 9.99 -5.93
C LEU A 607 -33.28 9.49 -5.56
N SER A 608 -34.28 10.35 -5.61
CA SER A 608 -35.68 9.98 -5.31
C SER A 608 -36.22 8.89 -6.23
N LYS A 609 -35.73 8.83 -7.48
CA LYS A 609 -36.06 7.77 -8.42
C LYS A 609 -35.14 6.57 -8.26
N TYR A 610 -33.85 6.81 -8.12
CA TYR A 610 -32.80 5.78 -8.02
C TYR A 610 -33.03 4.85 -6.82
N LEU A 611 -33.18 5.39 -5.62
CA LEU A 611 -33.28 4.61 -4.37
C LEU A 611 -34.52 3.70 -4.30
N ILE A 612 -35.59 4.01 -5.05
CA ILE A 612 -36.76 3.18 -5.14
C ILE A 612 -36.74 2.20 -6.32
N SER A 613 -35.81 2.38 -7.27
CA SER A 613 -35.70 1.55 -8.48
C SER A 613 -34.97 0.23 -8.17
N LYS A 614 -35.57 -0.61 -7.31
CA LYS A 614 -35.07 -1.96 -7.04
C LYS A 614 -35.58 -2.96 -8.10
N HIS A 615 -34.68 -3.82 -8.58
CA HIS A 615 -35.08 -4.88 -9.53
C HIS A 615 -36.15 -5.79 -8.93
N PRO A 616 -37.25 -6.07 -9.66
CA PRO A 616 -38.42 -6.78 -9.11
C PRO A 616 -38.09 -8.15 -8.49
N LYS A 617 -37.18 -8.91 -9.12
CA LYS A 617 -36.80 -10.27 -8.70
C LYS A 617 -35.63 -10.30 -7.73
N THR A 618 -34.55 -9.57 -8.03
CA THR A 618 -33.31 -9.63 -7.25
C THR A 618 -33.27 -8.65 -6.08
N LYS A 619 -34.16 -7.65 -6.06
CA LYS A 619 -34.21 -6.56 -5.08
C LYS A 619 -32.96 -5.67 -5.04
N LYS A 620 -32.08 -5.80 -6.04
CA LYS A 620 -30.85 -5.00 -6.17
C LYS A 620 -31.12 -3.64 -6.81
N LEU A 621 -30.30 -2.65 -6.49
CA LEU A 621 -30.29 -1.35 -7.14
C LEU A 621 -29.65 -1.44 -8.54
N PRO A 622 -29.96 -0.49 -9.46
CA PRO A 622 -29.32 -0.42 -10.76
C PRO A 622 -27.81 -0.17 -10.66
N LEU A 623 -27.04 -0.84 -11.52
CA LEU A 623 -25.60 -0.63 -11.65
C LEU A 623 -25.26 0.42 -12.72
N TYR A 624 -26.18 0.65 -13.65
CA TYR A 624 -25.99 1.57 -14.77
C TYR A 624 -27.17 2.51 -14.93
N MET A 625 -26.91 3.76 -15.28
CA MET A 625 -27.88 4.72 -15.72
C MET A 625 -27.53 5.19 -17.13
N VAL A 626 -28.44 5.01 -18.07
CA VAL A 626 -28.31 5.49 -19.45
C VAL A 626 -29.29 6.65 -19.63
N LYS A 627 -28.80 7.81 -20.01
CA LYS A 627 -29.59 9.00 -20.22
C LYS A 627 -29.84 9.19 -21.71
N VAL A 628 -31.06 9.02 -22.13
CA VAL A 628 -31.50 9.17 -23.50
C VAL A 628 -32.52 10.32 -23.57
N GLU A 629 -32.36 11.32 -24.43
CA GLU A 629 -33.26 12.45 -24.64
C GLU A 629 -33.84 13.15 -23.39
N ALA A 630 -33.13 13.11 -22.22
CA ALA A 630 -33.59 13.62 -20.92
C ALA A 630 -34.41 12.62 -20.08
N GLU A 631 -34.56 11.37 -20.48
CA GLU A 631 -35.08 10.29 -19.65
C GLU A 631 -33.96 9.43 -19.10
N ASP A 632 -34.06 9.06 -17.80
CA ASP A 632 -33.09 8.23 -17.10
C ASP A 632 -33.57 6.76 -17.18
N HIS A 633 -32.81 5.91 -17.89
CA HIS A 633 -33.01 4.46 -17.96
C HIS A 633 -32.04 3.73 -17.08
N PHE A 634 -32.50 2.73 -16.33
CA PHE A 634 -31.68 1.99 -15.40
C PHE A 634 -31.48 0.54 -15.84
N ALA A 635 -30.19 0.04 -15.79
CA ALA A 635 -29.85 -1.35 -16.00
C ALA A 635 -29.21 -1.95 -14.75
N TYR A 636 -29.47 -3.23 -14.49
CA TYR A 636 -29.06 -3.92 -13.26
C TYR A 636 -27.91 -4.90 -13.47
N ASN A 637 -27.51 -5.14 -14.71
CA ASN A 637 -26.40 -5.99 -15.13
C ASN A 637 -25.98 -5.68 -16.57
N ASP A 638 -24.84 -6.23 -16.98
CA ASP A 638 -24.26 -6.02 -18.31
C ASP A 638 -25.17 -6.51 -19.45
N ASP A 639 -25.95 -7.58 -19.24
CA ASP A 639 -26.87 -8.11 -20.25
C ASP A 639 -28.05 -7.17 -20.49
N GLU A 640 -28.54 -6.52 -19.45
CA GLU A 640 -29.62 -5.53 -19.56
C GLU A 640 -29.09 -4.22 -20.17
N LEU A 641 -27.88 -3.81 -19.81
CA LEU A 641 -27.23 -2.67 -20.44
C LEU A 641 -27.04 -2.91 -21.94
N ALA A 642 -26.54 -4.08 -22.33
CA ALA A 642 -26.35 -4.43 -23.74
C ALA A 642 -27.69 -4.46 -24.55
N LYS A 643 -28.81 -4.79 -23.90
CA LYS A 643 -30.14 -4.74 -24.54
C LYS A 643 -30.61 -3.32 -24.71
N LEU A 644 -30.52 -2.46 -23.69
CA LEU A 644 -30.88 -1.06 -23.77
C LEU A 644 -30.08 -0.33 -24.87
N VAL A 645 -28.76 -0.57 -24.94
CA VAL A 645 -27.94 0.03 -26.00
C VAL A 645 -28.34 -0.43 -27.39
N LYS A 646 -28.71 -1.71 -27.59
CA LYS A 646 -29.18 -2.22 -28.88
C LYS A 646 -30.58 -1.69 -29.27
N GLU A 647 -31.48 -1.54 -28.33
CA GLU A 647 -32.80 -0.98 -28.57
C GLU A 647 -32.73 0.49 -29.04
N GLU A 648 -31.76 1.25 -28.50
CA GLU A 648 -31.52 2.63 -28.90
C GLU A 648 -30.77 2.74 -30.25
N GLU A 649 -29.80 1.83 -30.54
CA GLU A 649 -29.16 1.73 -31.86
C GLU A 649 -30.19 1.38 -32.98
N GLU A 650 -31.13 0.50 -32.71
CA GLU A 650 -32.20 0.13 -33.64
C GLU A 650 -33.22 1.27 -33.82
N ALA A 651 -33.38 2.16 -32.83
CA ALA A 651 -34.21 3.36 -32.94
C ALA A 651 -33.59 4.48 -33.79
N GLY A 652 -32.35 4.29 -34.28
CA GLY A 652 -31.67 5.19 -35.24
C GLY A 652 -30.88 6.32 -34.56
N GLU A 653 -30.56 6.17 -33.28
CA GLU A 653 -29.65 7.04 -32.57
C GLU A 653 -28.25 6.41 -32.55
N ASP A 654 -27.22 7.12 -33.06
CA ASP A 654 -25.84 6.72 -32.90
C ASP A 654 -25.46 6.83 -31.38
N VAL A 655 -25.48 5.69 -30.67
CA VAL A 655 -25.10 5.61 -29.28
C VAL A 655 -23.57 5.59 -29.21
N GLU A 656 -22.92 6.73 -29.20
CA GLU A 656 -21.54 6.82 -28.74
C GLU A 656 -21.54 6.63 -27.22
N ILE A 657 -21.08 5.47 -26.78
CA ILE A 657 -20.81 5.19 -25.37
C ILE A 657 -19.67 6.12 -24.93
N LYS A 658 -19.99 7.16 -24.18
CA LYS A 658 -19.00 8.02 -23.54
C LYS A 658 -18.82 7.55 -22.11
N GLU A 659 -17.68 6.92 -21.89
CA GLU A 659 -17.15 6.77 -20.54
C GLU A 659 -16.73 8.17 -20.06
N ASP A 660 -17.35 8.61 -18.97
CA ASP A 660 -17.04 9.82 -18.17
C ASP A 660 -17.08 11.20 -18.85
N GLY A 661 -18.22 11.86 -18.77
CA GLY A 661 -18.34 13.29 -18.45
C GLY A 661 -17.75 14.35 -19.39
N LYS A 662 -17.39 14.06 -20.64
CA LYS A 662 -16.95 15.09 -21.60
C LYS A 662 -18.09 15.48 -22.54
N ALA A 663 -18.57 16.72 -22.39
CA ALA A 663 -19.45 17.36 -23.37
C ALA A 663 -18.81 17.31 -24.77
N ALA A 664 -19.40 16.54 -25.70
CA ALA A 664 -19.03 16.60 -27.10
C ALA A 664 -19.81 17.71 -27.79
N SER A 665 -19.07 18.42 -28.61
CA SER A 665 -19.63 19.33 -29.59
C SER A 665 -20.47 18.55 -30.63
N ASN A 666 -21.75 18.83 -30.67
CA ASN A 666 -22.66 18.53 -31.78
C ASN A 666 -22.94 17.04 -32.13
N GLY A 667 -23.48 16.24 -31.20
CA GLY A 667 -24.02 14.94 -31.52
C GLY A 667 -25.07 14.52 -30.47
N LYS A 668 -26.22 14.01 -30.87
CA LYS A 668 -27.17 13.32 -30.00
C LYS A 668 -26.55 11.99 -29.59
N GLY A 669 -26.07 11.87 -28.36
CA GLY A 669 -25.47 10.65 -27.82
C GLY A 669 -26.08 10.31 -26.46
N ALA A 670 -26.21 9.02 -26.12
CA ALA A 670 -26.62 8.59 -24.80
C ALA A 670 -25.45 8.67 -23.82
N ASP A 671 -25.67 9.32 -22.67
CA ASP A 671 -24.66 9.37 -21.60
C ASP A 671 -24.82 8.14 -20.69
N LEU A 672 -23.80 7.29 -20.64
CA LEU A 672 -23.74 6.13 -19.73
C LEU A 672 -23.05 6.53 -18.45
N LEU A 673 -23.70 6.28 -17.30
CA LEU A 673 -23.12 6.41 -15.97
C LEU A 673 -23.11 5.06 -15.27
N GLU A 674 -21.95 4.58 -14.87
CA GLU A 674 -21.78 3.43 -13.99
C GLU A 674 -21.86 3.85 -12.52
N ILE A 675 -22.68 3.12 -11.73
CA ILE A 675 -22.95 3.44 -10.32
C ILE A 675 -22.23 2.42 -9.44
N TYR A 676 -21.00 2.72 -9.11
CA TYR A 676 -20.13 1.86 -8.29
C TYR A 676 -20.60 1.76 -6.83
N GLU A 677 -21.29 2.79 -6.34
CA GLU A 677 -21.77 2.91 -4.96
C GLU A 677 -23.04 2.06 -4.68
N ALA A 678 -23.61 1.40 -5.71
CA ALA A 678 -24.89 0.69 -5.61
C ALA A 678 -24.93 -0.37 -4.50
N GLU A 679 -23.87 -1.19 -4.36
CA GLU A 679 -23.80 -2.26 -3.35
C GLU A 679 -23.69 -1.71 -1.92
N GLU A 680 -22.95 -0.63 -1.71
CA GLU A 680 -22.80 0.01 -0.40
C GLU A 680 -24.12 0.70 0.00
N ILE A 681 -24.78 1.36 -0.95
CA ILE A 681 -26.13 1.94 -0.74
C ILE A 681 -27.13 0.85 -0.37
N GLU A 682 -27.12 -0.32 -1.03
CA GLU A 682 -27.98 -1.46 -0.68
C GLU A 682 -27.74 -1.93 0.76
N LYS A 683 -26.50 -2.00 1.21
CA LYS A 683 -26.14 -2.36 2.59
C LYS A 683 -26.72 -1.36 3.59
N CYS A 684 -26.63 -0.06 3.31
CA CYS A 684 -27.22 0.99 4.13
C CYS A 684 -28.75 0.88 4.18
N LEU A 685 -29.42 0.72 3.03
CA LEU A 685 -30.86 0.55 2.96
C LEU A 685 -31.33 -0.72 3.70
N THR A 686 -30.59 -1.82 3.61
CA THR A 686 -30.89 -3.06 4.34
C THR A 686 -30.78 -2.88 5.85
N ARG A 687 -29.84 -2.06 6.34
CA ARG A 687 -29.73 -1.70 7.77
C ARG A 687 -30.93 -0.88 8.23
N LEU A 688 -31.36 0.09 7.43
CA LEU A 688 -32.58 0.87 7.71
C LEU A 688 -33.85 -0.01 7.69
N GLU A 689 -33.97 -0.93 6.74
CA GLU A 689 -35.09 -1.88 6.64
C GLU A 689 -35.21 -2.77 7.88
N LYS A 690 -34.11 -3.21 8.50
CA LYS A 690 -34.10 -3.95 9.77
C LYS A 690 -34.68 -3.15 10.95
N LEU A 691 -34.60 -1.83 10.88
CA LEU A 691 -35.17 -0.90 11.85
C LEU A 691 -36.59 -0.46 11.49
N GLY A 692 -37.19 -1.06 10.45
CA GLY A 692 -38.52 -0.75 9.99
C GLY A 692 -38.64 0.52 9.12
N LEU A 693 -37.51 1.03 8.63
CA LEU A 693 -37.43 2.21 7.76
C LEU A 693 -37.24 1.80 6.31
N SER A 694 -37.62 2.66 5.37
CA SER A 694 -37.56 2.38 3.93
C SER A 694 -36.74 3.44 3.19
N ALA A 695 -36.33 3.13 1.96
CA ALA A 695 -35.59 4.07 1.10
C ALA A 695 -36.39 5.40 0.87
N SER A 696 -37.72 5.34 0.86
CA SER A 696 -38.59 6.53 0.75
C SER A 696 -38.61 7.41 2.01
N ASP A 697 -38.17 6.89 3.16
CA ASP A 697 -38.06 7.65 4.41
C ASP A 697 -36.78 8.53 4.42
N TYR A 698 -35.77 8.24 3.56
CA TYR A 698 -34.55 9.00 3.51
C TYR A 698 -34.71 10.40 2.91
N LEU A 699 -35.41 10.53 1.78
CA LEU A 699 -35.67 11.80 1.10
C LEU A 699 -37.14 12.22 1.25
N PRO A 700 -37.42 13.54 1.26
CA PRO A 700 -38.82 14.00 1.24
C PRO A 700 -39.49 13.52 -0.06
N VAL A 701 -40.67 12.94 0.08
CA VAL A 701 -41.49 12.58 -1.09
C VAL A 701 -41.99 13.87 -1.73
N VAL A 702 -41.45 14.19 -2.91
CA VAL A 702 -41.95 15.27 -3.76
C VAL A 702 -43.18 14.71 -4.44
N GLU A 703 -44.33 14.76 -3.79
CA GLU A 703 -45.61 14.60 -4.49
C GLU A 703 -45.83 15.85 -5.35
N GLU A 704 -45.96 15.66 -6.65
CA GLU A 704 -46.44 16.70 -7.55
C GLU A 704 -47.78 17.24 -7.02
N ALA A 705 -47.83 18.53 -6.73
CA ALA A 705 -48.89 19.21 -6.05
C ALA A 705 -50.25 19.07 -6.79
N LYS A 706 -51.03 18.06 -6.42
CA LYS A 706 -52.46 17.96 -6.82
C LYS A 706 -53.43 17.68 -5.67
N SER A 707 -53.01 17.54 -4.42
CA SER A 707 -53.93 17.41 -3.29
C SER A 707 -53.65 18.44 -2.20
N LYS A 708 -54.72 19.22 -1.84
CA LYS A 708 -54.69 20.26 -0.79
C LYS A 708 -54.72 19.73 0.65
N GLU A 709 -54.49 18.45 0.87
CA GLU A 709 -54.38 17.90 2.21
C GLU A 709 -52.90 17.85 2.63
N LYS A 710 -52.54 18.56 3.72
CA LYS A 710 -51.22 18.45 4.39
C LYS A 710 -51.06 17.00 4.84
N ALA A 711 -50.30 16.20 4.11
CA ALA A 711 -49.88 14.89 4.55
C ALA A 711 -49.18 15.02 5.91
N LYS A 712 -49.60 14.28 6.95
CA LYS A 712 -48.94 14.25 8.24
C LYS A 712 -47.50 13.78 8.06
N ALA A 713 -46.54 14.50 8.63
CA ALA A 713 -45.14 14.17 8.59
C ALA A 713 -44.92 12.76 9.15
N PRO A 714 -44.10 11.93 8.45
CA PRO A 714 -43.87 10.55 8.85
C PRO A 714 -43.09 10.41 10.15
N PHE A 715 -42.32 11.43 10.54
CA PHE A 715 -41.49 11.42 11.73
C PHE A 715 -41.78 12.59 12.63
N LYS A 716 -41.57 12.36 13.94
CA LYS A 716 -41.62 13.33 15.01
C LYS A 716 -40.39 13.19 15.88
N LEU A 717 -39.74 14.30 16.15
CA LEU A 717 -38.61 14.37 17.06
C LEU A 717 -39.09 15.06 18.34
N GLU A 718 -39.05 14.37 19.45
CA GLU A 718 -39.52 14.83 20.76
C GLU A 718 -38.32 15.17 21.63
N SER A 719 -38.32 16.35 22.21
CA SER A 719 -37.42 16.80 23.28
C SER A 719 -38.23 17.14 24.54
N GLU A 720 -37.57 17.49 25.65
CA GLU A 720 -38.26 17.96 26.88
C GLU A 720 -39.03 19.26 26.70
N GLU A 721 -38.66 20.09 25.69
CA GLU A 721 -39.22 21.41 25.48
C GLU A 721 -40.11 21.52 24.24
N GLU A 722 -39.84 20.76 23.20
CA GLU A 722 -40.49 20.92 21.89
C GLU A 722 -40.71 19.58 21.18
N GLU A 723 -41.78 19.53 20.33
CA GLU A 723 -42.02 18.45 19.40
C GLU A 723 -41.96 19.00 17.96
N LEU A 724 -41.11 18.42 17.16
CA LEU A 724 -40.91 18.83 15.76
C LEU A 724 -41.27 17.71 14.79
N GLU A 725 -41.94 18.05 13.69
CA GLU A 725 -42.33 17.11 12.63
C GLU A 725 -41.35 17.18 11.44
N PHE A 726 -40.95 16.01 10.92
CA PHE A 726 -40.01 15.89 9.81
C PHE A 726 -40.54 15.01 8.70
N GLY A 727 -40.29 15.42 7.45
CA GLY A 727 -40.68 14.69 6.26
C GLY A 727 -39.71 13.60 5.83
N SER A 728 -38.48 13.58 6.36
CA SER A 728 -37.42 12.66 5.92
C SER A 728 -36.31 12.49 6.98
N LEU A 729 -35.58 11.38 6.88
CA LEU A 729 -34.41 11.12 7.73
C LEU A 729 -33.26 12.12 7.45
N LYS A 730 -33.07 12.54 6.19
CA LYS A 730 -32.06 13.58 5.82
C LYS A 730 -32.38 14.90 6.55
N GLY A 731 -33.65 15.31 6.62
CA GLY A 731 -34.07 16.50 7.37
C GLY A 731 -33.83 16.38 8.87
N ILE A 732 -34.04 15.21 9.47
CA ILE A 732 -33.72 14.93 10.87
C ILE A 732 -32.23 15.04 11.11
N LEU A 733 -31.38 14.43 10.26
CA LEU A 733 -29.93 14.50 10.35
C LEU A 733 -29.41 15.94 10.34
N GLU A 734 -29.90 16.76 9.38
CA GLU A 734 -29.54 18.17 9.28
C GLU A 734 -29.96 18.96 10.54
N HIS A 735 -31.17 18.70 11.06
CA HIS A 735 -31.63 19.35 12.28
C HIS A 735 -30.79 18.98 13.49
N ILE A 736 -30.47 17.70 13.69
CA ILE A 736 -29.61 17.23 14.79
C ILE A 736 -28.21 17.81 14.68
N ARG A 737 -27.62 17.87 13.49
CA ARG A 737 -26.34 18.56 13.26
C ARG A 737 -26.39 20.03 13.66
N ASN A 738 -27.50 20.73 13.34
CA ASN A 738 -27.66 22.14 13.69
C ASN A 738 -27.88 22.33 15.19
N LEU A 739 -28.57 21.41 15.88
CA LEU A 739 -28.64 21.41 17.34
C LEU A 739 -27.27 21.19 17.97
N GLY A 740 -26.49 20.24 17.45
CA GLY A 740 -25.13 19.99 17.88
C GLY A 740 -24.23 21.21 17.74
N LYS A 741 -24.42 22.03 16.69
CA LYS A 741 -23.69 23.30 16.48
C LYS A 741 -24.14 24.42 17.44
N LYS A 742 -25.29 24.33 18.06
CA LYS A 742 -25.83 25.41 18.90
C LYS A 742 -24.93 25.66 20.11
N GLY A 743 -24.48 26.90 20.26
CA GLY A 743 -23.55 27.32 21.32
C GLY A 743 -22.09 26.94 21.12
N MET A 744 -21.74 26.44 19.92
CA MET A 744 -20.35 26.19 19.55
C MET A 744 -19.81 27.23 18.58
N SER A 745 -18.51 27.51 18.73
CA SER A 745 -17.71 28.21 17.72
C SER A 745 -16.83 27.14 17.04
N ILE A 746 -16.98 26.99 15.73
CA ILE A 746 -16.20 26.04 14.91
C ILE A 746 -15.27 26.88 14.04
N GLN A 747 -13.97 26.63 14.14
CA GLN A 747 -12.95 27.20 13.28
C GLN A 747 -12.33 26.07 12.44
N ARG A 748 -12.41 26.18 11.11
CA ARG A 748 -11.71 25.29 10.19
C ARG A 748 -10.33 25.88 9.90
N TYR A 749 -9.29 25.05 9.99
CA TYR A 749 -7.94 25.41 9.57
C TYR A 749 -7.71 24.89 8.15
N LYS A 750 -7.40 25.78 7.21
CA LYS A 750 -6.99 25.43 5.85
C LYS A 750 -5.49 25.25 5.74
N GLY A 751 -4.73 25.99 6.53
CA GLY A 751 -3.28 25.95 6.54
C GLY A 751 -2.69 26.11 7.95
N LEU A 752 -1.48 25.58 8.13
CA LEU A 752 -0.68 25.64 9.36
C LEU A 752 -0.34 27.09 9.76
N GLY A 753 -0.28 28.00 8.78
CA GLY A 753 -0.05 29.42 8.99
C GLY A 753 -1.17 30.14 9.75
N GLU A 754 -2.37 29.55 9.82
CA GLU A 754 -3.50 30.07 10.60
C GLU A 754 -3.40 29.73 12.10
N MET A 755 -2.51 28.80 12.46
CA MET A 755 -2.29 28.37 13.83
C MET A 755 -1.23 29.23 14.51
N ASN A 756 -1.53 29.67 15.72
CA ASN A 756 -0.50 30.32 16.54
C ASN A 756 0.51 29.29 17.09
N PRO A 757 1.68 29.72 17.60
CA PRO A 757 2.73 28.79 18.06
C PRO A 757 2.28 27.81 19.14
N GLN A 758 1.41 28.25 20.07
CA GLN A 758 0.92 27.38 21.14
C GLN A 758 -0.04 26.32 20.62
N GLN A 759 -0.95 26.69 19.70
CA GLN A 759 -1.88 25.75 19.08
C GLN A 759 -1.12 24.69 18.28
N LEU A 760 -0.11 25.10 17.51
CA LEU A 760 0.71 24.19 16.71
C LEU A 760 1.51 23.24 17.60
N TRP A 761 2.02 23.73 18.74
CA TRP A 761 2.66 22.87 19.74
C TRP A 761 1.69 21.82 20.29
N GLU A 762 0.58 22.28 20.88
CA GLU A 762 -0.38 21.42 21.59
C GLU A 762 -1.01 20.33 20.72
N THR A 763 -1.13 20.56 19.41
CA THR A 763 -1.85 19.66 18.49
C THR A 763 -0.95 18.81 17.60
N THR A 764 0.21 19.36 17.20
CA THR A 764 0.99 18.78 16.09
C THR A 764 2.46 18.51 16.46
N MET A 765 2.99 19.21 17.49
CA MET A 765 4.42 19.11 17.79
C MET A 765 4.72 18.49 19.17
N ASP A 766 3.80 18.55 20.14
CA ASP A 766 3.95 17.92 21.44
C ASP A 766 4.02 16.39 21.32
N PRO A 767 5.15 15.73 21.68
CA PRO A 767 5.31 14.30 21.54
C PRO A 767 4.25 13.45 22.26
N GLU A 768 3.64 13.99 23.32
CA GLU A 768 2.64 13.29 24.12
C GLU A 768 1.24 13.33 23.49
N LYS A 769 0.96 14.34 22.64
CA LYS A 769 -0.40 14.58 22.09
C LYS A 769 -0.49 14.45 20.58
N ARG A 770 0.60 14.69 19.88
CA ARG A 770 0.62 14.68 18.42
C ARG A 770 0.35 13.31 17.80
N THR A 771 -0.27 13.31 16.64
CA THR A 771 -0.40 12.13 15.80
C THR A 771 0.57 12.22 14.63
N LEU A 772 1.40 11.19 14.46
CA LEU A 772 2.34 11.05 13.33
C LEU A 772 2.00 9.79 12.54
N LEU A 773 1.87 9.92 11.23
CA LEU A 773 1.79 8.79 10.33
C LEU A 773 3.21 8.39 9.94
N LYS A 774 3.65 7.19 10.31
CA LYS A 774 4.93 6.64 9.89
C LYS A 774 4.83 6.20 8.44
N VAL A 775 5.77 6.63 7.60
CA VAL A 775 5.84 6.20 6.20
C VAL A 775 6.61 4.88 6.14
N THR A 776 5.95 3.86 5.61
CA THR A 776 6.52 2.53 5.39
C THR A 776 6.43 2.19 3.90
N MET A 777 7.34 1.35 3.45
CA MET A 777 7.35 0.82 2.09
C MET A 777 7.13 -0.70 2.18
N GLU A 778 5.93 -1.14 1.85
CA GLU A 778 5.55 -2.56 1.91
C GLU A 778 5.96 -3.29 0.63
N ASP A 779 5.77 -2.66 -0.53
CA ASP A 779 6.12 -3.19 -1.85
C ASP A 779 6.94 -2.16 -2.65
N ALA A 780 8.17 -2.52 -2.98
CA ALA A 780 9.08 -1.63 -3.72
C ALA A 780 8.71 -1.52 -5.20
N VAL A 781 8.10 -2.56 -5.78
CA VAL A 781 7.68 -2.57 -7.20
C VAL A 781 6.45 -1.68 -7.38
N GLU A 782 5.48 -1.80 -6.48
CA GLU A 782 4.28 -0.96 -6.48
C GLU A 782 4.62 0.51 -6.23
N ALA A 783 5.49 0.79 -5.24
CA ALA A 783 5.97 2.15 -4.96
C ALA A 783 6.64 2.77 -6.19
N GLU A 784 7.52 2.03 -6.88
CA GLU A 784 8.17 2.50 -8.11
C GLU A 784 7.16 2.81 -9.22
N GLN A 785 6.19 1.94 -9.43
CA GLN A 785 5.14 2.17 -10.42
C GLN A 785 4.29 3.39 -10.08
N MET A 786 3.89 3.53 -8.82
CA MET A 786 3.08 4.67 -8.37
C MET A 786 3.81 6.00 -8.59
N PHE A 787 5.11 6.09 -8.22
CA PHE A 787 5.89 7.29 -8.48
C PHE A 787 6.08 7.53 -9.99
N THR A 788 6.30 6.49 -10.79
CA THR A 788 6.41 6.63 -12.26
C THR A 788 5.10 7.12 -12.89
N ILE A 789 3.95 6.60 -12.48
CA ILE A 789 2.63 7.02 -12.97
C ILE A 789 2.32 8.45 -12.55
N LEU A 790 2.42 8.76 -11.26
CA LEU A 790 2.00 10.06 -10.73
C LEU A 790 2.97 11.17 -11.05
N MET A 791 4.28 10.90 -11.01
CA MET A 791 5.34 11.90 -11.08
C MET A 791 6.19 11.83 -12.36
N GLY A 792 6.04 10.78 -13.17
CA GLY A 792 6.76 10.57 -14.43
C GLY A 792 6.31 11.51 -15.58
N ASP A 793 7.01 11.46 -16.72
CA ASP A 793 6.74 12.33 -17.87
C ASP A 793 5.51 11.91 -18.66
N ALA A 794 5.17 10.61 -18.69
CA ALA A 794 4.03 10.08 -19.42
C ALA A 794 2.70 10.61 -18.84
N VAL A 795 1.88 11.20 -19.67
CA VAL A 795 0.59 11.79 -19.25
C VAL A 795 -0.52 10.73 -19.22
N GLU A 796 -0.53 9.85 -20.22
CA GLU A 796 -1.61 8.87 -20.40
C GLU A 796 -1.77 7.92 -19.17
N PRO A 797 -0.71 7.27 -18.62
CA PRO A 797 -0.85 6.43 -17.46
C PRO A 797 -1.38 7.16 -16.22
N ARG A 798 -1.05 8.45 -16.07
CA ARG A 798 -1.56 9.29 -14.99
C ARG A 798 -3.03 9.61 -15.17
N ARG A 799 -3.44 9.88 -16.41
CA ARG A 799 -4.85 10.11 -16.76
C ARG A 799 -5.67 8.86 -16.50
N GLU A 800 -5.25 7.68 -16.99
CA GLU A 800 -5.89 6.40 -16.71
C GLU A 800 -6.01 6.13 -15.21
N PHE A 801 -4.96 6.45 -14.44
CA PHE A 801 -4.98 6.31 -12.99
C PHE A 801 -6.03 7.22 -12.33
N ILE A 802 -6.10 8.49 -12.74
CA ILE A 802 -7.09 9.45 -12.23
C ILE A 802 -8.51 9.00 -12.58
N GLU A 803 -8.75 8.59 -13.83
CA GLU A 803 -10.05 8.11 -14.30
C GLU A 803 -10.49 6.86 -13.51
N LYS A 804 -9.58 5.90 -13.31
CA LYS A 804 -9.84 4.68 -12.55
C LYS A 804 -10.19 4.93 -11.07
N HIS A 805 -9.51 5.88 -10.43
CA HIS A 805 -9.65 6.15 -8.99
C HIS A 805 -10.54 7.37 -8.70
N ALA A 806 -11.09 8.03 -9.71
CA ALA A 806 -12.02 9.15 -9.54
C ALA A 806 -13.25 8.79 -8.67
N PRO A 807 -13.83 7.58 -8.77
CA PRO A 807 -14.95 7.18 -7.92
C PRO A 807 -14.59 7.06 -6.43
N GLU A 808 -13.32 6.83 -6.10
CA GLU A 808 -12.82 6.66 -4.73
C GLU A 808 -12.62 8.00 -4.02
N VAL A 809 -12.59 9.11 -4.78
CA VAL A 809 -12.32 10.45 -4.24
C VAL A 809 -13.58 10.99 -3.56
N ARG A 810 -13.53 11.04 -2.23
CA ARG A 810 -14.65 11.57 -1.41
C ARG A 810 -14.61 13.09 -1.20
N PHE A 811 -13.42 13.70 -1.29
CA PHE A 811 -13.23 15.14 -1.05
C PHE A 811 -12.32 15.72 -2.13
N LEU A 812 -12.92 16.49 -3.02
CA LEU A 812 -12.21 17.40 -3.91
C LEU A 812 -12.41 18.79 -3.32
N ASP A 813 -11.33 19.39 -2.82
CA ASP A 813 -11.31 20.82 -2.43
C ASP A 813 -11.16 21.64 -3.74
N ILE A 814 -12.30 21.78 -4.46
CA ILE A 814 -12.37 22.55 -5.71
C ILE A 814 -13.00 23.89 -5.40
#